data_ed129852db052bd94a81c9e574a5cba2
#
_entry.id   ed129852db052bd94a81c9e574a5cba2
#
_cell.length_a   1.000
_cell.length_b   1.000
_cell.length_c   1.000
_cell.angle_alpha   90.00
_cell.angle_beta   90.00
_cell.angle_gamma   90.00
#
_symmetry.space_group_name_H-M   'P 1'
#
loop_
_entity.id
_entity.type
_entity.pdbx_description
1 polymer ?
#
loop_
_entity_poly.entity_id
_entity_poly.type
_entity_poly.pdbx_seq_one_letter_code
_entity_poly.pdbx_strand_id
1 'polypeptide(L)'
;MHLIIAEKNIVAERIAAFLSGPGKVQAKRDGMVVQYFVNDCVVMGLRGHVVEVDFVEGYKNWRSEEHPPRSLITAGIEKKPTEKKLVSMMQREARKATRVTIATDFDTEGELIGKEAFELIRAVNKTVPIYRARFSAITKEEILAAIRDAQSLDMNLAAAGESRQIIDLVWGASITRFLTIAAHRGAEGILSVGRVQSPTLSMIVDREKEIEAFVPEKYWMLSLSAKKGKDVIEARHVHGRFTDKAEAEAAYNATRAPLTVTDINTGHKTDKAPTPLDTTALIVGAGRLGISAASAMSRAEELYMRGFISYPRTDNTTYPKSLNISEQLNLFSRGIFRNEVAFVKENLRAAPTRGRKETTDHPPIYPTGQATPEDIPDTVTWKLYEFVVRRFFATVCRDAEWETMKVNLAADREPYTATGGRLLVPGWRGVYPYSKAEENILPVFTKGETLTLIDKDMAEKETNPPARYTQSRLIQRMEELGLGTKSTRHEVISKLAGRKYIEGNPMKPTVIGRAVIESLQQYAETITQPTMTKTLEESMSEIAAGKKTMASVLEESKEMLSAIFDELEKNEEGIGTEIMNRSREEQLIGPCPVCGRQLVIKRVGSSQFIGCSGYPDCSFNAGIPPAVWGSAVKTAEVCPIHGVNHVQLLRKGAPPWKFGCPVCSHIETNAEFFRQMDGMTEEKLAKLHAVHIYTTNDLLSHTADELSAKLSISKADAEKLRAEGEAIMELLRSRAALRKFISPKIPVKRGRGIGKVCKALHAEGVNSLDNLACCKPSDLKKAFLSEDEASVLITEAKDAVNLAWMKEAGIPTVTLKKYAAAGLADPQKFVSFHPAGISLASGVSVTTVCSHQAKVAEAAGCKAPEKLSKPQFEKGTAALAGKADAEVLTALALAGAWDIESLAAADAKALSAQTGVDAKVIAKLQKVKK
;
A
#
# COMPACT_ATOMS: atom_id res chain seq x y z
N MET A 1 -15.88 22.83 36.99
CA MET A 1 -15.25 21.76 36.20
C MET A 1 -14.35 22.36 35.09
N HIS A 2 -13.11 21.92 35.01
CA HIS A 2 -12.13 22.34 34.02
C HIS A 2 -12.09 21.29 32.91
N LEU A 3 -12.40 21.66 31.67
CA LEU A 3 -12.29 20.77 30.49
C LEU A 3 -10.92 20.96 29.82
N ILE A 4 -10.19 19.86 29.63
CA ILE A 4 -8.89 19.87 28.99
C ILE A 4 -8.99 19.01 27.72
N ILE A 5 -8.60 19.57 26.58
CA ILE A 5 -8.72 18.93 25.27
C ILE A 5 -7.31 18.72 24.69
N ALA A 6 -6.86 17.47 24.59
CA ALA A 6 -5.62 17.08 23.94
C ALA A 6 -5.86 16.68 22.48
N GLU A 7 -4.82 16.69 21.64
CA GLU A 7 -4.93 16.29 20.23
C GLU A 7 -5.19 14.80 20.05
N LYS A 8 -4.59 13.96 20.91
CA LYS A 8 -4.66 12.50 20.82
C LYS A 8 -5.01 11.90 22.19
N ASN A 9 -5.68 10.73 22.17
CA ASN A 9 -6.13 10.09 23.41
C ASN A 9 -4.98 9.70 24.35
N ILE A 10 -3.84 9.25 23.82
CA ILE A 10 -2.67 8.89 24.63
C ILE A 10 -2.10 10.09 25.39
N VAL A 11 -2.15 11.28 24.80
CA VAL A 11 -1.75 12.53 25.47
C VAL A 11 -2.74 12.91 26.54
N ALA A 12 -4.05 12.77 26.26
CA ALA A 12 -5.11 13.02 27.25
C ALA A 12 -4.96 12.12 28.48
N GLU A 13 -4.66 10.84 28.29
CA GLU A 13 -4.41 9.88 29.37
C GLU A 13 -3.22 10.30 30.24
N ARG A 14 -2.12 10.71 29.63
CA ARG A 14 -0.93 11.17 30.34
C ARG A 14 -1.20 12.48 31.12
N ILE A 15 -1.89 13.45 30.51
CA ILE A 15 -2.31 14.69 31.19
C ILE A 15 -3.15 14.34 32.42
N ALA A 16 -4.12 13.43 32.26
CA ALA A 16 -4.95 13.01 33.38
C ALA A 16 -4.13 12.33 34.49
N ALA A 17 -3.18 11.48 34.12
CA ALA A 17 -2.27 10.83 35.06
C ALA A 17 -1.38 11.84 35.80
N PHE A 18 -0.87 12.88 35.14
CA PHE A 18 -0.06 13.92 35.76
C PHE A 18 -0.89 14.80 36.71
N LEU A 19 -2.15 15.09 36.39
CA LEU A 19 -3.08 15.86 37.20
C LEU A 19 -3.60 15.09 38.44
N SER A 20 -3.63 13.74 38.36
CA SER A 20 -4.13 12.92 39.47
C SER A 20 -3.21 12.93 40.69
N GLY A 21 -1.91 13.15 40.50
CA GLY A 21 -0.95 12.96 41.58
C GLY A 21 -1.08 11.55 42.19
N PRO A 22 -1.30 11.42 43.52
CA PRO A 22 -1.57 10.13 44.16
C PRO A 22 -3.03 9.67 44.02
N GLY A 23 -3.91 10.46 43.37
CA GLY A 23 -5.32 10.14 43.18
C GLY A 23 -5.54 9.12 42.03
N LYS A 24 -6.81 8.67 41.91
CA LYS A 24 -7.21 7.74 40.84
C LYS A 24 -7.82 8.50 39.67
N VAL A 25 -7.43 8.12 38.46
CA VAL A 25 -8.08 8.55 37.21
C VAL A 25 -9.24 7.61 36.92
N GLN A 26 -10.45 8.17 36.74
CA GLN A 26 -11.60 7.40 36.24
C GLN A 26 -11.71 7.57 34.73
N ALA A 27 -11.55 6.48 33.98
CA ALA A 27 -11.77 6.50 32.55
C ALA A 27 -13.20 6.04 32.22
N LYS A 28 -13.93 6.85 31.44
CA LYS A 28 -15.23 6.48 30.87
C LYS A 28 -15.13 6.38 29.39
N ARG A 29 -15.42 5.19 28.87
CA ARG A 29 -15.39 4.91 27.42
C ARG A 29 -16.81 4.90 26.85
N ASP A 30 -17.00 5.56 25.72
CA ASP A 30 -18.21 5.50 24.92
C ASP A 30 -17.85 5.30 23.44
N GLY A 31 -17.91 4.07 23.01
CA GLY A 31 -17.37 3.63 21.72
C GLY A 31 -15.85 3.81 21.66
N MET A 32 -15.39 4.62 20.71
CA MET A 32 -13.96 4.91 20.55
C MET A 32 -13.51 6.18 21.27
N VAL A 33 -14.41 6.93 21.91
CA VAL A 33 -14.10 8.13 22.69
C VAL A 33 -13.87 7.76 24.15
N VAL A 34 -12.78 8.27 24.74
CA VAL A 34 -12.46 8.08 26.15
C VAL A 34 -12.39 9.44 26.84
N GLN A 35 -13.04 9.56 27.99
CA GLN A 35 -12.97 10.72 28.86
C GLN A 35 -12.31 10.30 30.18
N TYR A 36 -11.37 11.10 30.64
CA TYR A 36 -10.67 10.89 31.92
C TYR A 36 -11.14 11.92 32.94
N PHE A 37 -11.69 11.43 34.01
CA PHE A 37 -12.16 12.25 35.12
C PHE A 37 -11.12 12.22 36.24
N VAL A 38 -10.60 13.38 36.58
CA VAL A 38 -9.56 13.53 37.59
C VAL A 38 -9.75 14.83 38.33
N ASN A 39 -9.93 14.76 39.69
CA ASN A 39 -10.26 15.92 40.52
C ASN A 39 -11.48 16.68 39.95
N ASP A 40 -11.41 18.01 39.75
CA ASP A 40 -12.45 18.82 39.09
C ASP A 40 -12.19 18.96 37.55
N CYS A 41 -11.41 18.10 36.97
CA CYS A 41 -11.07 18.14 35.55
C CYS A 41 -11.70 16.99 34.76
N VAL A 42 -12.08 17.27 33.53
CA VAL A 42 -12.38 16.28 32.49
C VAL A 42 -11.33 16.44 31.36
N VAL A 43 -10.56 15.39 31.13
CA VAL A 43 -9.56 15.38 30.04
C VAL A 43 -10.04 14.45 28.91
N MET A 44 -9.98 14.92 27.69
CA MET A 44 -10.33 14.13 26.53
C MET A 44 -9.39 14.39 25.36
N GLY A 45 -9.16 13.36 24.55
CA GLY A 45 -8.35 13.46 23.34
C GLY A 45 -9.24 13.57 22.11
N LEU A 46 -8.84 14.43 21.20
CA LEU A 46 -9.32 14.44 19.82
C LEU A 46 -8.64 13.30 19.03
N ARG A 47 -8.82 13.27 17.71
CA ARG A 47 -8.18 12.34 16.79
C ARG A 47 -7.50 13.07 15.63
N GLY A 48 -6.91 14.21 15.94
CA GLY A 48 -6.50 15.19 14.95
C GLY A 48 -7.65 16.15 14.63
N HIS A 49 -7.80 16.56 13.39
CA HIS A 49 -8.87 17.45 12.93
C HIS A 49 -10.27 16.92 13.24
N VAL A 50 -11.09 17.75 13.82
CA VAL A 50 -12.49 17.46 14.12
C VAL A 50 -13.45 18.08 13.11
N VAL A 51 -12.90 18.86 12.17
CA VAL A 51 -13.60 19.48 11.05
C VAL A 51 -12.88 19.12 9.75
N GLU A 52 -13.62 18.75 8.73
CA GLU A 52 -13.15 18.55 7.37
C GLU A 52 -13.57 19.72 6.50
N VAL A 53 -12.67 20.16 5.64
CA VAL A 53 -12.91 21.20 4.64
C VAL A 53 -13.16 20.53 3.29
N ASP A 54 -14.31 20.81 2.66
CA ASP A 54 -14.70 20.24 1.36
C ASP A 54 -15.48 21.29 0.55
N PHE A 55 -15.62 21.03 -0.74
CA PHE A 55 -16.49 21.85 -1.58
C PHE A 55 -17.96 21.63 -1.24
N VAL A 56 -18.77 22.65 -1.47
CA VAL A 56 -20.24 22.53 -1.40
C VAL A 56 -20.76 21.45 -2.35
N GLU A 57 -21.94 20.88 -2.06
CA GLU A 57 -22.45 19.63 -2.66
C GLU A 57 -22.42 19.62 -4.20
N GLY A 58 -22.77 20.73 -4.86
CA GLY A 58 -22.83 20.82 -6.33
C GLY A 58 -21.51 20.51 -7.04
N TYR A 59 -20.36 20.65 -6.37
CA TYR A 59 -19.03 20.47 -6.95
C TYR A 59 -18.44 19.06 -6.77
N LYS A 60 -19.19 18.11 -6.21
CA LYS A 60 -18.69 16.74 -5.99
C LYS A 60 -18.73 15.85 -7.22
N ASN A 61 -19.58 16.18 -8.20
CA ASN A 61 -19.63 15.44 -9.46
C ASN A 61 -18.49 15.88 -10.40
N TRP A 62 -17.57 14.96 -10.67
CA TRP A 62 -16.40 15.21 -11.53
C TRP A 62 -16.74 15.40 -13.02
N ARG A 63 -17.89 14.94 -13.48
CA ARG A 63 -18.34 14.98 -14.88
C ARG A 63 -19.48 15.98 -15.10
N SER A 64 -19.68 16.88 -14.17
CA SER A 64 -20.69 17.93 -14.34
C SER A 64 -20.19 18.95 -15.35
N GLU A 65 -20.94 19.15 -16.42
CA GLU A 65 -20.68 20.23 -17.40
C GLU A 65 -20.89 21.62 -16.77
N GLU A 66 -21.77 21.72 -15.76
CA GLU A 66 -22.01 22.95 -15.00
C GLU A 66 -20.84 23.35 -14.12
N HIS A 67 -20.02 22.37 -13.69
CA HIS A 67 -18.91 22.56 -12.77
C HIS A 67 -17.60 21.95 -13.34
N PRO A 68 -17.02 22.57 -14.40
CA PRO A 68 -15.73 22.14 -14.95
C PRO A 68 -14.60 22.31 -13.92
N PRO A 69 -13.44 21.65 -14.09
CA PRO A 69 -12.34 21.69 -13.12
C PRO A 69 -11.93 23.10 -12.68
N ARG A 70 -11.90 24.06 -13.59
CA ARG A 70 -11.58 25.47 -13.31
C ARG A 70 -12.57 26.12 -12.32
N SER A 71 -13.85 25.74 -12.37
CA SER A 71 -14.86 26.32 -11.48
C SER A 71 -14.61 26.06 -9.99
N LEU A 72 -13.78 25.07 -9.66
CA LEU A 72 -13.35 24.78 -8.29
C LEU A 72 -12.49 25.91 -7.67
N ILE A 73 -11.88 26.76 -8.49
CA ILE A 73 -11.04 27.90 -8.01
C ILE A 73 -11.90 28.87 -7.19
N THR A 74 -13.13 29.09 -7.62
CA THR A 74 -14.07 30.04 -7.00
C THR A 74 -15.21 29.34 -6.26
N ALA A 75 -15.19 27.99 -6.19
CA ALA A 75 -16.25 27.20 -5.55
C ALA A 75 -16.36 27.50 -4.06
N GLY A 76 -17.58 27.49 -3.56
CA GLY A 76 -17.85 27.60 -2.13
C GLY A 76 -17.24 26.42 -1.36
N ILE A 77 -16.69 26.73 -0.20
CA ILE A 77 -16.07 25.75 0.70
C ILE A 77 -16.92 25.65 1.96
N GLU A 78 -17.19 24.43 2.41
CA GLU A 78 -17.93 24.14 3.64
C GLU A 78 -17.04 23.38 4.64
N LYS A 79 -17.31 23.62 5.92
CA LYS A 79 -16.68 22.93 7.03
C LYS A 79 -17.67 21.94 7.65
N LYS A 80 -17.31 20.67 7.73
CA LYS A 80 -18.16 19.62 8.29
C LYS A 80 -17.46 18.90 9.45
N PRO A 81 -18.14 18.71 10.60
CA PRO A 81 -17.62 17.88 11.66
C PRO A 81 -17.44 16.43 11.19
N THR A 82 -16.23 15.87 11.34
CA THR A 82 -15.89 14.52 10.92
C THR A 82 -16.37 13.47 11.92
N GLU A 83 -16.04 13.65 13.19
CA GLU A 83 -16.31 12.74 14.30
C GLU A 83 -17.51 13.20 15.12
N LYS A 84 -18.73 13.12 14.57
CA LYS A 84 -19.97 13.66 15.20
C LYS A 84 -20.13 13.28 16.67
N LYS A 85 -19.80 12.02 17.05
CA LYS A 85 -19.91 11.53 18.43
C LYS A 85 -18.90 12.22 19.35
N LEU A 86 -17.65 12.35 18.93
CA LEU A 86 -16.60 13.04 19.66
C LEU A 86 -16.95 14.51 19.87
N VAL A 87 -17.38 15.19 18.80
CA VAL A 87 -17.83 16.60 18.86
C VAL A 87 -19.01 16.76 19.82
N SER A 88 -20.03 15.88 19.75
CA SER A 88 -21.18 15.92 20.66
C SER A 88 -20.77 15.76 22.14
N MET A 89 -19.83 14.86 22.41
CA MET A 89 -19.33 14.64 23.76
C MET A 89 -18.52 15.85 24.27
N MET A 90 -17.64 16.40 23.43
CA MET A 90 -16.88 17.62 23.73
C MET A 90 -17.82 18.78 24.03
N GLN A 91 -18.83 19.01 23.21
CA GLN A 91 -19.82 20.06 23.41
C GLN A 91 -20.67 19.86 24.67
N ARG A 92 -21.01 18.61 25.01
CA ARG A 92 -21.73 18.29 26.25
C ARG A 92 -20.94 18.68 27.49
N GLU A 93 -19.65 18.37 27.51
CA GLU A 93 -18.80 18.74 28.64
C GLU A 93 -18.49 20.26 28.67
N ALA A 94 -18.33 20.85 27.47
CA ALA A 94 -18.11 22.30 27.35
C ALA A 94 -19.28 23.16 27.91
N ARG A 95 -20.54 22.67 27.78
CA ARG A 95 -21.70 23.37 28.44
C ARG A 95 -21.60 23.48 29.96
N LYS A 96 -20.91 22.53 30.60
CA LYS A 96 -20.73 22.45 32.04
C LYS A 96 -19.41 23.07 32.51
N ALA A 97 -18.52 23.35 31.58
CA ALA A 97 -17.19 23.82 31.90
C ALA A 97 -17.20 25.28 32.38
N THR A 98 -16.42 25.55 33.43
CA THR A 98 -16.13 26.90 33.93
C THR A 98 -14.81 27.43 33.38
N ARG A 99 -13.97 26.54 32.84
CA ARG A 99 -12.71 26.82 32.16
C ARG A 99 -12.45 25.73 31.14
N VAL A 100 -11.88 26.08 29.97
CA VAL A 100 -11.40 25.14 29.00
C VAL A 100 -9.92 25.40 28.74
N THR A 101 -9.12 24.34 28.64
CA THR A 101 -7.72 24.42 28.17
C THR A 101 -7.52 23.50 26.96
N ILE A 102 -7.10 24.07 25.84
CA ILE A 102 -6.73 23.35 24.64
C ILE A 102 -5.25 23.00 24.74
N ALA A 103 -4.92 21.72 24.69
CA ALA A 103 -3.60 21.13 24.88
C ALA A 103 -3.23 20.24 23.66
N THR A 104 -3.43 20.77 22.45
CA THR A 104 -2.96 20.18 21.19
C THR A 104 -1.46 20.40 21.01
N ASP A 105 -0.80 19.69 20.08
CA ASP A 105 0.61 19.89 19.77
C ASP A 105 0.86 21.37 19.38
N PHE A 106 2.04 21.92 19.71
CA PHE A 106 2.30 23.32 19.47
C PHE A 106 2.97 23.52 18.08
N ASP A 107 2.19 23.27 17.03
CA ASP A 107 2.57 23.61 15.67
C ASP A 107 1.36 24.21 14.91
N THR A 108 1.53 24.53 13.64
CA THR A 108 0.49 25.13 12.80
C THR A 108 -0.77 24.26 12.71
N GLU A 109 -0.60 22.93 12.61
CA GLU A 109 -1.72 21.98 12.57
C GLU A 109 -2.42 21.88 13.91
N GLY A 110 -1.65 21.74 14.99
CA GLY A 110 -2.24 21.67 16.34
C GLY A 110 -2.93 22.97 16.77
N GLU A 111 -2.47 24.16 16.27
CA GLU A 111 -3.16 25.42 16.53
C GLU A 111 -4.47 25.51 15.71
N LEU A 112 -4.50 24.98 14.48
CA LEU A 112 -5.72 24.87 13.68
C LEU A 112 -6.72 23.89 14.32
N ILE A 113 -6.29 22.71 14.75
CA ILE A 113 -7.14 21.76 15.52
C ILE A 113 -7.69 22.42 16.79
N GLY A 114 -6.85 23.22 17.45
CA GLY A 114 -7.25 24.01 18.63
C GLY A 114 -8.33 25.04 18.30
N LYS A 115 -8.21 25.74 17.17
CA LYS A 115 -9.22 26.69 16.66
C LYS A 115 -10.53 26.00 16.33
N GLU A 116 -10.49 24.84 15.66
CA GLU A 116 -11.68 24.04 15.36
C GLU A 116 -12.43 23.65 16.65
N ALA A 117 -11.70 23.17 17.65
CA ALA A 117 -12.28 22.88 18.97
C ALA A 117 -12.84 24.13 19.64
N PHE A 118 -12.13 25.26 19.55
CA PHE A 118 -12.57 26.56 20.07
C PHE A 118 -13.91 26.99 19.43
N GLU A 119 -14.04 26.95 18.11
CA GLU A 119 -15.25 27.34 17.38
C GLU A 119 -16.43 26.43 17.75
N LEU A 120 -16.22 25.12 17.83
CA LEU A 120 -17.25 24.14 18.22
C LEU A 120 -17.71 24.32 19.68
N ILE A 121 -16.82 24.72 20.60
CA ILE A 121 -17.13 25.01 22.02
C ILE A 121 -17.89 26.32 22.11
N ARG A 122 -17.45 27.37 21.41
CA ARG A 122 -18.13 28.67 21.38
C ARG A 122 -19.57 28.58 20.84
N ALA A 123 -19.87 27.65 19.96
CA ALA A 123 -21.22 27.41 19.46
C ALA A 123 -22.19 26.96 20.57
N VAL A 124 -21.70 26.34 21.67
CA VAL A 124 -22.53 25.82 22.77
C VAL A 124 -22.33 26.51 24.13
N ASN A 125 -21.20 27.19 24.31
CA ASN A 125 -20.87 27.97 25.50
C ASN A 125 -20.11 29.25 25.11
N LYS A 126 -20.85 30.34 24.98
CA LYS A 126 -20.33 31.63 24.46
C LYS A 126 -19.36 32.32 25.37
N THR A 127 -19.44 32.08 26.70
CA THR A 127 -18.77 32.87 27.75
C THR A 127 -17.63 32.14 28.45
N VAL A 128 -17.52 30.80 28.32
CA VAL A 128 -16.47 30.04 29.01
C VAL A 128 -15.08 30.53 28.60
N PRO A 129 -14.18 30.82 29.58
CA PRO A 129 -12.80 31.17 29.24
C PRO A 129 -12.07 29.97 28.62
N ILE A 130 -11.44 30.20 27.48
CA ILE A 130 -10.71 29.16 26.71
C ILE A 130 -9.26 29.60 26.58
N TYR A 131 -8.35 28.73 27.00
CA TYR A 131 -6.90 28.95 27.01
C TYR A 131 -6.17 27.88 26.18
N ARG A 132 -4.94 28.15 25.84
CA ARG A 132 -4.03 27.31 25.04
C ARG A 132 -2.81 26.96 25.89
N ALA A 133 -2.62 25.69 26.19
CA ALA A 133 -1.39 25.16 26.79
C ALA A 133 -0.37 24.85 25.73
N ARG A 134 0.84 25.38 25.83
CA ARG A 134 1.95 25.18 24.86
C ARG A 134 3.05 24.39 25.55
N PHE A 135 3.45 23.27 24.97
CA PHE A 135 4.50 22.38 25.49
C PHE A 135 5.27 21.74 24.33
N SER A 136 6.53 21.41 24.60
CA SER A 136 7.44 20.75 23.64
C SER A 136 7.84 19.34 24.07
N ALA A 137 7.51 18.95 25.32
CA ALA A 137 7.72 17.60 25.81
C ALA A 137 6.52 17.16 26.68
N ILE A 138 6.21 15.86 26.64
CA ILE A 138 5.14 15.28 27.45
C ILE A 138 5.73 14.74 28.76
N THR A 139 6.32 15.65 29.54
CA THR A 139 6.79 15.41 30.90
C THR A 139 5.79 16.02 31.90
N LYS A 140 5.83 15.54 33.15
CA LYS A 140 4.91 16.00 34.19
C LYS A 140 5.09 17.51 34.46
N GLU A 141 6.34 17.92 34.60
CA GLU A 141 6.74 19.28 34.91
C GLU A 141 6.27 20.27 33.83
N GLU A 142 6.55 19.94 32.57
CA GLU A 142 6.24 20.80 31.41
C GLU A 142 4.71 20.89 31.20
N ILE A 143 4.01 19.77 31.24
CA ILE A 143 2.55 19.74 31.06
C ILE A 143 1.84 20.51 32.15
N LEU A 144 2.22 20.33 33.43
CA LEU A 144 1.57 21.06 34.52
C LEU A 144 1.88 22.57 34.44
N ALA A 145 3.08 22.95 34.06
CA ALA A 145 3.43 24.35 33.83
C ALA A 145 2.63 24.93 32.67
N ALA A 146 2.55 24.24 31.54
CA ALA A 146 1.80 24.68 30.36
C ALA A 146 0.29 24.86 30.61
N ILE A 147 -0.33 24.01 31.46
CA ILE A 147 -1.75 24.15 31.85
C ILE A 147 -1.95 25.32 32.79
N ARG A 148 -1.02 25.54 33.73
CA ARG A 148 -1.07 26.68 34.68
C ARG A 148 -0.90 28.00 33.94
N ASP A 149 0.09 28.08 33.08
CA ASP A 149 0.55 29.30 32.38
C ASP A 149 -0.09 29.43 30.98
N ALA A 150 -1.23 28.77 30.76
CA ALA A 150 -1.93 28.71 29.48
C ALA A 150 -2.35 30.13 29.02
N GLN A 151 -2.13 30.40 27.74
CA GLN A 151 -2.33 31.70 27.09
C GLN A 151 -3.59 31.70 26.18
N SER A 152 -3.78 32.74 25.39
CA SER A 152 -4.77 32.73 24.29
C SER A 152 -4.27 31.90 23.11
N LEU A 153 -5.22 31.41 22.30
CA LEU A 153 -4.88 30.78 21.00
C LEU A 153 -4.24 31.81 20.07
N ASP A 154 -3.32 31.33 19.26
CA ASP A 154 -2.72 32.12 18.18
C ASP A 154 -3.56 32.01 16.90
N MET A 155 -4.49 32.96 16.75
CA MET A 155 -5.43 32.97 15.63
C MET A 155 -4.73 33.19 14.29
N ASN A 156 -3.56 33.84 14.26
CA ASN A 156 -2.79 34.05 13.04
C ASN A 156 -2.13 32.74 12.61
N LEU A 157 -1.54 32.00 13.54
CA LEU A 157 -0.95 30.70 13.26
C LEU A 157 -2.02 29.69 12.82
N ALA A 158 -3.19 29.68 13.46
CA ALA A 158 -4.33 28.88 13.04
C ALA A 158 -4.86 29.27 11.65
N ALA A 159 -4.91 30.57 11.32
CA ALA A 159 -5.32 31.06 10.02
C ALA A 159 -4.32 30.65 8.90
N ALA A 160 -3.03 30.58 9.20
CA ALA A 160 -2.01 30.08 8.27
C ALA A 160 -2.24 28.58 7.97
N GLY A 161 -2.56 27.77 8.99
CA GLY A 161 -2.94 26.36 8.83
C GLY A 161 -4.20 26.17 7.98
N GLU A 162 -5.24 26.95 8.26
CA GLU A 162 -6.50 26.92 7.51
C GLU A 162 -6.30 27.35 6.04
N SER A 163 -5.50 28.39 5.81
CA SER A 163 -5.15 28.82 4.45
C SER A 163 -4.47 27.69 3.67
N ARG A 164 -3.52 26.98 4.29
CA ARG A 164 -2.85 25.82 3.67
C ARG A 164 -3.84 24.74 3.31
N GLN A 165 -4.75 24.38 4.22
CA GLN A 165 -5.75 23.34 4.00
C GLN A 165 -6.67 23.68 2.83
N ILE A 166 -7.13 24.91 2.73
CA ILE A 166 -7.98 25.41 1.63
C ILE A 166 -7.21 25.44 0.30
N ILE A 167 -6.00 25.99 0.30
CA ILE A 167 -5.16 26.08 -0.90
C ILE A 167 -4.86 24.67 -1.42
N ASP A 168 -4.45 23.74 -0.55
CA ASP A 168 -4.14 22.37 -0.94
C ASP A 168 -5.37 21.62 -1.47
N LEU A 169 -6.57 21.87 -0.91
CA LEU A 169 -7.84 21.34 -1.43
C LEU A 169 -8.12 21.86 -2.84
N VAL A 170 -8.11 23.19 -3.02
CA VAL A 170 -8.47 23.83 -4.30
C VAL A 170 -7.50 23.43 -5.39
N TRP A 171 -6.19 23.57 -5.16
CA TRP A 171 -5.16 23.18 -6.13
C TRP A 171 -5.19 21.69 -6.44
N GLY A 172 -5.24 20.87 -5.39
CA GLY A 172 -5.24 19.43 -5.54
C GLY A 172 -6.45 18.90 -6.30
N ALA A 173 -7.63 19.38 -6.00
CA ALA A 173 -8.86 18.93 -6.65
C ALA A 173 -8.98 19.44 -8.10
N SER A 174 -8.73 20.73 -8.35
CA SER A 174 -8.91 21.32 -9.69
C SER A 174 -7.95 20.70 -10.71
N ILE A 175 -6.64 20.67 -10.41
CA ILE A 175 -5.63 20.12 -11.33
C ILE A 175 -5.78 18.61 -11.49
N THR A 176 -6.07 17.89 -10.39
CA THR A 176 -6.31 16.44 -10.43
C THR A 176 -7.49 16.09 -11.35
N ARG A 177 -8.60 16.81 -11.22
CA ARG A 177 -9.77 16.61 -12.11
C ARG A 177 -9.42 16.90 -13.55
N PHE A 178 -8.80 18.05 -13.80
CA PHE A 178 -8.40 18.45 -15.15
C PHE A 178 -7.56 17.36 -15.82
N LEU A 179 -6.45 16.94 -15.22
CA LEU A 179 -5.55 15.94 -15.80
C LEU A 179 -6.23 14.57 -15.97
N THR A 180 -7.08 14.17 -15.01
CA THR A 180 -7.78 12.89 -15.07
C THR A 180 -8.81 12.88 -16.22
N ILE A 181 -9.50 13.99 -16.45
CA ILE A 181 -10.49 14.15 -17.53
C ILE A 181 -9.77 14.25 -18.88
N ALA A 182 -8.78 15.13 -19.03
CA ALA A 182 -8.00 15.32 -20.25
C ALA A 182 -7.35 14.01 -20.73
N ALA A 183 -6.81 13.21 -19.81
CA ALA A 183 -6.23 11.90 -20.12
C ALA A 183 -7.26 10.76 -20.24
N HIS A 184 -8.55 11.02 -20.22
CA HIS A 184 -9.65 10.03 -20.30
C HIS A 184 -9.53 8.85 -19.33
N ARG A 185 -8.92 9.04 -18.15
CA ARG A 185 -8.56 7.94 -17.24
C ARG A 185 -9.62 7.56 -16.19
N GLY A 186 -10.84 7.99 -16.29
CA GLY A 186 -11.84 7.82 -15.24
C GLY A 186 -11.97 6.44 -14.59
N ALA A 187 -11.80 5.35 -15.35
CA ALA A 187 -11.82 3.97 -14.86
C ALA A 187 -10.42 3.41 -14.50
N GLU A 188 -9.36 4.01 -15.02
CA GLU A 188 -7.97 3.53 -14.87
C GLU A 188 -7.23 4.15 -13.69
N GLY A 189 -7.88 5.05 -12.97
CA GLY A 189 -7.34 5.68 -11.78
C GLY A 189 -7.07 7.19 -11.94
N ILE A 190 -7.07 7.87 -10.82
CA ILE A 190 -6.96 9.32 -10.68
C ILE A 190 -5.51 9.76 -10.87
N LEU A 191 -5.26 10.77 -11.72
CA LEU A 191 -3.97 11.44 -11.88
C LEU A 191 -3.83 12.57 -10.86
N SER A 192 -3.52 12.18 -9.63
CA SER A 192 -3.47 13.15 -8.54
C SER A 192 -2.17 13.94 -8.53
N VAL A 193 -2.29 15.25 -8.58
CA VAL A 193 -1.21 16.24 -8.48
C VAL A 193 -1.49 17.26 -7.39
N GLY A 194 -0.51 18.08 -7.05
CA GLY A 194 -0.65 19.12 -6.05
C GLY A 194 0.60 20.02 -6.02
N ARG A 195 0.45 21.22 -5.50
CA ARG A 195 1.47 22.28 -5.54
C ARG A 195 2.85 21.86 -5.00
N VAL A 196 2.94 21.00 -3.98
CA VAL A 196 4.22 20.50 -3.43
C VAL A 196 4.65 19.21 -4.14
N GLN A 197 3.70 18.37 -4.56
CA GLN A 197 3.97 17.06 -5.14
C GLN A 197 4.55 17.16 -6.56
N SER A 198 4.02 18.09 -7.38
CA SER A 198 4.48 18.26 -8.75
C SER A 198 5.95 18.67 -8.84
N PRO A 199 6.42 19.74 -8.15
CA PRO A 199 7.84 20.09 -8.19
C PRO A 199 8.74 19.04 -7.51
N THR A 200 8.24 18.32 -6.51
CA THR A 200 8.98 17.21 -5.90
C THR A 200 9.16 16.05 -6.89
N LEU A 201 8.13 15.69 -7.64
CA LEU A 201 8.21 14.66 -8.68
C LEU A 201 9.07 15.13 -9.85
N SER A 202 8.99 16.42 -10.22
CA SER A 202 9.85 17.03 -11.26
C SER A 202 11.33 16.84 -10.96
N MET A 203 11.77 17.11 -9.72
CA MET A 203 13.17 16.87 -9.34
C MET A 203 13.63 15.43 -9.57
N ILE A 204 12.76 14.45 -9.35
CA ILE A 204 13.09 13.03 -9.55
C ILE A 204 13.15 12.71 -11.03
N VAL A 205 12.22 13.25 -11.84
CA VAL A 205 12.18 13.08 -13.30
C VAL A 205 13.40 13.75 -13.95
N ASP A 206 13.72 14.98 -13.57
CA ASP A 206 14.87 15.71 -14.09
C ASP A 206 16.18 15.00 -13.77
N ARG A 207 16.30 14.44 -12.55
CA ARG A 207 17.46 13.60 -12.18
C ARG A 207 17.55 12.35 -13.05
N GLU A 208 16.45 11.72 -13.42
CA GLU A 208 16.47 10.56 -14.31
C GLU A 208 16.87 10.96 -15.74
N LYS A 209 16.41 12.14 -16.23
CA LYS A 209 16.86 12.70 -17.51
C LYS A 209 18.36 12.99 -17.51
N GLU A 210 18.90 13.56 -16.41
CA GLU A 210 20.33 13.80 -16.24
C GLU A 210 21.14 12.49 -16.32
N ILE A 211 20.62 11.41 -15.70
CA ILE A 211 21.25 10.08 -15.70
C ILE A 211 21.23 9.48 -17.10
N GLU A 212 20.09 9.58 -17.80
CA GLU A 212 19.91 9.05 -19.17
C GLU A 212 20.76 9.80 -20.20
N ALA A 213 20.92 11.10 -20.03
CA ALA A 213 21.76 11.93 -20.90
C ALA A 213 23.26 11.84 -20.60
N PHE A 214 23.64 11.22 -19.47
CA PHE A 214 25.03 11.16 -19.04
C PHE A 214 25.84 10.23 -19.93
N VAL A 215 26.95 10.75 -20.44
CA VAL A 215 27.93 9.99 -21.20
C VAL A 215 29.15 9.73 -20.32
N PRO A 216 29.47 8.47 -20.00
CA PRO A 216 30.65 8.14 -19.22
C PRO A 216 31.94 8.53 -19.95
N GLU A 217 32.83 9.18 -19.24
CA GLU A 217 34.16 9.52 -19.71
C GLU A 217 35.21 8.67 -18.98
N LYS A 218 36.14 8.10 -19.74
CA LYS A 218 37.22 7.30 -19.17
C LYS A 218 38.29 8.22 -18.56
N TYR A 219 38.86 7.78 -17.44
CA TYR A 219 40.01 8.38 -16.82
C TYR A 219 40.89 7.34 -16.17
N TRP A 220 42.16 7.66 -15.97
CA TRP A 220 43.14 6.76 -15.37
C TRP A 220 43.59 7.31 -14.05
N MET A 221 43.83 6.47 -13.08
CA MET A 221 44.39 6.81 -11.78
C MET A 221 45.62 5.94 -11.51
N LEU A 222 46.74 6.61 -11.17
CA LEU A 222 47.97 5.92 -10.83
C LEU A 222 48.08 5.81 -9.31
N SER A 223 48.43 4.62 -8.87
CA SER A 223 48.76 4.32 -7.47
C SER A 223 50.01 3.44 -7.39
N LEU A 224 50.69 3.51 -6.25
CA LEU A 224 51.80 2.61 -5.96
C LEU A 224 51.73 2.11 -4.52
N SER A 225 52.32 0.93 -4.31
CA SER A 225 52.58 0.36 -2.99
C SER A 225 54.07 0.41 -2.71
N ALA A 226 54.41 0.92 -1.52
CA ALA A 226 55.78 1.04 -1.09
C ALA A 226 55.99 0.40 0.26
N LYS A 227 57.21 -0.12 0.51
CA LYS A 227 57.57 -0.78 1.77
C LYS A 227 58.55 0.08 2.55
N LYS A 228 58.23 0.27 3.82
CA LYS A 228 59.13 0.78 4.83
C LYS A 228 59.30 -0.19 5.99
N GLY A 229 60.46 -0.87 6.09
CA GLY A 229 60.62 -1.94 7.09
C GLY A 229 59.60 -3.05 6.94
N LYS A 230 58.65 -3.15 7.89
CA LYS A 230 57.53 -4.13 7.85
C LYS A 230 56.24 -3.54 7.29
N ASP A 231 56.12 -2.22 7.21
CA ASP A 231 54.90 -1.53 6.82
C ASP A 231 54.83 -1.37 5.32
N VAL A 232 53.63 -1.58 4.80
CA VAL A 232 53.25 -1.33 3.38
C VAL A 232 52.35 -0.11 3.36
N ILE A 233 52.71 0.86 2.52
CA ILE A 233 51.95 2.10 2.34
C ILE A 233 51.45 2.21 0.92
N GLU A 234 50.27 2.77 0.73
CA GLU A 234 49.70 3.10 -0.56
C GLU A 234 49.83 4.61 -0.80
N ALA A 235 50.28 4.96 -2.00
CA ALA A 235 50.34 6.36 -2.44
C ALA A 235 49.67 6.53 -3.80
N ARG A 236 49.09 7.70 -4.00
CA ARG A 236 48.41 8.05 -5.26
C ARG A 236 49.17 9.18 -5.95
N HIS A 237 49.18 9.14 -7.28
CA HIS A 237 49.80 10.20 -8.09
C HIS A 237 49.11 11.54 -7.81
N VAL A 238 49.95 12.62 -7.73
CA VAL A 238 49.46 13.96 -7.35
C VAL A 238 48.50 14.56 -8.39
N HIS A 239 48.65 14.22 -9.66
CA HIS A 239 47.74 14.65 -10.74
C HIS A 239 46.29 14.18 -10.52
N GLY A 240 46.10 13.06 -9.82
CA GLY A 240 44.79 12.49 -9.50
C GLY A 240 44.16 11.75 -10.67
N ARG A 241 43.40 12.43 -11.51
CA ARG A 241 42.73 11.83 -12.67
C ARG A 241 43.39 12.25 -13.95
N PHE A 242 43.90 11.32 -14.73
CA PHE A 242 44.34 11.53 -16.08
C PHE A 242 43.18 11.31 -17.06
N THR A 243 42.91 12.29 -17.92
CA THR A 243 41.86 12.22 -18.93
C THR A 243 42.37 11.70 -20.27
N ASP A 244 43.69 11.76 -20.48
CA ASP A 244 44.41 11.23 -21.62
C ASP A 244 45.16 9.96 -21.22
N LYS A 245 44.97 8.90 -22.00
CA LYS A 245 45.59 7.58 -21.75
C LYS A 245 47.09 7.62 -21.96
N ALA A 246 47.57 8.34 -23.01
CA ALA A 246 48.99 8.42 -23.32
C ALA A 246 49.76 9.21 -22.24
N GLU A 247 49.16 10.25 -21.65
CA GLU A 247 49.76 10.95 -20.49
C GLU A 247 49.83 10.03 -19.28
N ALA A 248 48.74 9.23 -19.01
CA ALA A 248 48.73 8.28 -17.91
C ALA A 248 49.79 7.18 -18.10
N GLU A 249 49.91 6.63 -19.32
CA GLU A 249 50.92 5.63 -19.66
C GLU A 249 52.34 6.18 -19.55
N ALA A 250 52.58 7.45 -19.98
CA ALA A 250 53.86 8.11 -19.84
C ALA A 250 54.25 8.25 -18.37
N ALA A 251 53.38 8.76 -17.52
CA ALA A 251 53.59 8.88 -16.09
C ALA A 251 53.77 7.54 -15.39
N TYR A 252 52.96 6.51 -15.78
CA TYR A 252 53.12 5.15 -15.29
C TYR A 252 54.49 4.56 -15.63
N ASN A 253 54.96 4.73 -16.85
CA ASN A 253 56.25 4.25 -17.31
C ASN A 253 57.43 5.00 -16.67
N ALA A 254 57.25 6.32 -16.39
CA ALA A 254 58.22 7.15 -15.71
C ALA A 254 58.30 6.82 -14.19
N THR A 255 57.28 6.25 -13.62
CA THR A 255 57.24 5.84 -12.21
C THR A 255 58.21 4.68 -11.98
N ARG A 256 59.38 4.93 -11.35
CA ARG A 256 60.45 3.97 -11.14
C ARG A 256 61.11 4.18 -9.76
N ALA A 257 61.84 3.17 -9.29
CA ALA A 257 62.73 3.31 -8.18
C ALA A 257 63.96 4.21 -8.53
N PRO A 258 64.52 4.94 -7.59
CA PRO A 258 64.20 4.96 -6.16
C PRO A 258 62.92 5.77 -5.86
N LEU A 259 62.17 5.33 -4.81
CA LEU A 259 61.05 6.10 -4.28
C LEU A 259 61.52 6.89 -3.06
N THR A 260 61.61 8.21 -3.19
CA THR A 260 62.20 9.08 -2.16
C THR A 260 61.15 9.94 -1.49
N VAL A 261 61.20 10.09 -0.18
CA VAL A 261 60.36 11.00 0.61
C VAL A 261 60.87 12.44 0.37
N THR A 262 60.04 13.24 -0.36
CA THR A 262 60.41 14.62 -0.72
C THR A 262 60.00 15.63 0.35
N ASP A 263 58.83 15.37 0.98
CA ASP A 263 58.33 16.27 2.02
C ASP A 263 57.31 15.54 2.92
N ILE A 264 57.20 16.05 4.17
CA ILE A 264 56.31 15.48 5.19
C ILE A 264 55.58 16.64 5.85
N ASN A 265 54.24 16.58 5.74
CA ASN A 265 53.39 17.60 6.36
C ASN A 265 52.49 16.88 7.42
N THR A 266 52.78 17.20 8.69
CA THR A 266 51.91 16.79 9.81
C THR A 266 51.06 17.96 10.23
N GLY A 267 49.81 17.64 10.58
CA GLY A 267 48.86 18.65 11.01
C GLY A 267 47.79 18.09 11.95
N HIS A 268 47.09 19.00 12.59
CA HIS A 268 45.94 18.62 13.43
C HIS A 268 44.65 19.03 12.71
N LYS A 269 43.66 18.17 12.72
CA LYS A 269 42.35 18.42 12.17
C LYS A 269 41.30 18.23 13.29
N THR A 270 40.56 19.28 13.55
CA THR A 270 39.40 19.22 14.43
C THR A 270 38.19 18.72 13.65
N ASP A 271 37.60 17.65 14.13
CA ASP A 271 36.36 17.09 13.63
C ASP A 271 35.21 17.47 14.56
N LYS A 272 34.44 18.46 14.10
CA LYS A 272 33.40 19.10 14.90
C LYS A 272 32.26 18.13 15.28
N ALA A 273 31.86 18.22 16.52
CA ALA A 273 30.68 17.48 17.00
C ALA A 273 29.42 17.89 16.21
N PRO A 274 28.49 16.94 15.99
CA PRO A 274 27.28 17.20 15.20
C PRO A 274 26.38 18.22 15.87
N THR A 275 25.55 18.91 15.06
CA THR A 275 24.54 19.85 15.58
C THR A 275 23.36 19.11 16.21
N PRO A 276 22.57 19.76 17.09
CA PRO A 276 21.31 19.23 17.59
C PRO A 276 20.37 18.78 16.44
N LEU A 277 19.51 17.81 16.73
CA LEU A 277 18.58 17.26 15.74
C LEU A 277 17.41 18.21 15.48
N ASP A 278 17.21 18.56 14.22
CA ASP A 278 15.92 18.97 13.67
C ASP A 278 15.23 17.77 13.00
N THR A 279 14.03 17.97 12.47
CA THR A 279 13.25 16.93 11.79
C THR A 279 13.99 16.33 10.59
N THR A 280 14.63 17.18 9.79
CA THR A 280 15.39 16.74 8.60
C THR A 280 16.60 15.89 9.01
N ALA A 281 17.38 16.33 10.00
CA ALA A 281 18.53 15.57 10.50
C ALA A 281 18.13 14.23 11.14
N LEU A 282 16.97 14.19 11.83
CA LEU A 282 16.39 12.95 12.34
C LEU A 282 16.10 11.96 11.22
N ILE A 283 15.41 12.40 10.17
CA ILE A 283 15.05 11.54 9.02
C ILE A 283 16.30 11.07 8.27
N VAL A 284 17.29 11.94 8.08
CA VAL A 284 18.57 11.62 7.44
C VAL A 284 19.34 10.57 8.25
N GLY A 285 19.40 10.75 9.56
CA GLY A 285 20.02 9.79 10.46
C GLY A 285 19.30 8.44 10.47
N ALA A 286 17.98 8.46 10.56
CA ALA A 286 17.14 7.26 10.47
C ALA A 286 17.33 6.51 9.15
N GLY A 287 17.47 7.24 8.03
CA GLY A 287 17.76 6.64 6.72
C GLY A 287 19.06 5.84 6.69
N ARG A 288 20.12 6.29 7.41
CA ARG A 288 21.37 5.53 7.58
C ARG A 288 21.19 4.25 8.39
N LEU A 289 20.17 4.20 9.25
CA LEU A 289 19.78 3.01 10.02
C LEU A 289 18.84 2.08 9.24
N GLY A 290 18.54 2.39 7.97
CA GLY A 290 17.61 1.62 7.12
C GLY A 290 16.13 1.90 7.40
N ILE A 291 15.81 2.99 8.10
CA ILE A 291 14.44 3.39 8.44
C ILE A 291 13.94 4.39 7.39
N SER A 292 12.78 4.12 6.79
CA SER A 292 12.17 5.06 5.82
C SER A 292 11.72 6.36 6.50
N ALA A 293 11.63 7.45 5.75
CA ALA A 293 11.24 8.76 6.26
C ALA A 293 9.89 8.75 6.99
N ALA A 294 8.87 8.11 6.41
CA ALA A 294 7.54 7.99 7.04
C ALA A 294 7.59 7.16 8.32
N SER A 295 8.33 6.04 8.31
CA SER A 295 8.51 5.20 9.51
C SER A 295 9.27 5.94 10.62
N ALA A 296 10.29 6.72 10.26
CA ALA A 296 11.06 7.53 11.22
C ALA A 296 10.16 8.54 11.93
N MET A 297 9.33 9.28 11.17
CA MET A 297 8.42 10.26 11.76
C MET A 297 7.32 9.62 12.61
N SER A 298 6.68 8.55 12.13
CA SER A 298 5.66 7.83 12.91
C SER A 298 6.20 7.31 14.24
N ARG A 299 7.42 6.77 14.24
CA ARG A 299 8.10 6.28 15.46
C ARG A 299 8.56 7.41 16.38
N ALA A 300 9.03 8.50 15.81
CA ALA A 300 9.39 9.68 16.59
C ALA A 300 8.16 10.29 17.30
N GLU A 301 7.02 10.34 16.60
CA GLU A 301 5.76 10.77 17.21
C GLU A 301 5.30 9.81 18.34
N GLU A 302 5.46 8.49 18.14
CA GLU A 302 5.20 7.50 19.20
C GLU A 302 6.09 7.76 20.41
N LEU A 303 7.41 7.95 20.23
CA LEU A 303 8.35 8.23 21.29
C LEU A 303 8.01 9.53 22.03
N TYR A 304 7.63 10.58 21.30
CA TYR A 304 7.14 11.85 21.87
C TYR A 304 5.88 11.65 22.71
N MET A 305 4.86 11.00 22.15
CA MET A 305 3.59 10.76 22.88
C MET A 305 3.82 9.93 24.16
N ARG A 306 4.84 9.09 24.17
CA ARG A 306 5.28 8.29 25.32
C ARG A 306 6.21 9.07 26.26
N GLY A 307 6.59 10.32 25.92
CA GLY A 307 7.42 11.19 26.73
C GLY A 307 8.90 10.78 26.82
N PHE A 308 9.41 10.08 25.81
CA PHE A 308 10.80 9.67 25.74
C PHE A 308 11.68 10.65 24.94
N ILE A 309 11.09 11.43 24.05
CA ILE A 309 11.76 12.50 23.31
C ILE A 309 10.90 13.77 23.28
N SER A 310 11.52 14.93 23.00
CA SER A 310 10.82 16.18 22.72
C SER A 310 10.09 16.12 21.38
N TYR A 311 9.28 17.12 21.08
CA TYR A 311 8.44 17.19 19.88
C TYR A 311 9.30 17.03 18.60
N PRO A 312 8.99 16.05 17.71
CA PRO A 312 9.88 15.70 16.63
C PRO A 312 9.75 16.59 15.38
N ARG A 313 8.77 17.49 15.32
CA ARG A 313 8.57 18.40 14.19
C ARG A 313 9.12 19.80 14.53
N THR A 314 10.42 19.95 14.37
CA THR A 314 11.15 21.19 14.66
C THR A 314 12.21 21.48 13.58
N ASP A 315 12.39 22.75 13.23
CA ASP A 315 13.50 23.21 12.40
C ASP A 315 14.64 23.78 13.26
N ASN A 316 14.46 23.84 14.58
CA ASN A 316 15.44 24.41 15.48
C ASN A 316 16.67 23.50 15.63
N THR A 317 17.84 24.11 15.56
CA THR A 317 19.14 23.44 15.74
C THR A 317 19.95 24.04 16.88
N THR A 318 19.28 24.80 17.80
CA THR A 318 19.91 25.46 18.95
C THR A 318 19.11 25.14 20.20
N TYR A 319 19.73 24.51 21.22
CA TYR A 319 19.05 24.29 22.49
C TYR A 319 18.76 25.58 23.21
N PRO A 320 17.59 25.73 23.83
CA PRO A 320 17.26 26.92 24.62
C PRO A 320 18.14 26.98 25.87
N LYS A 321 18.44 28.19 26.33
CA LYS A 321 19.25 28.40 27.54
C LYS A 321 18.58 27.80 28.81
N SER A 322 17.28 27.62 28.81
CA SER A 322 16.52 27.00 29.89
C SER A 322 16.72 25.50 30.03
N LEU A 323 17.24 24.82 28.99
CA LEU A 323 17.51 23.38 29.02
C LEU A 323 18.75 23.11 29.90
N ASN A 324 18.54 22.50 31.05
CA ASN A 324 19.61 22.10 31.95
C ASN A 324 20.27 20.79 31.47
N ILE A 325 21.41 20.96 30.79
CA ILE A 325 22.17 19.81 30.23
C ILE A 325 22.61 18.82 31.29
N SER A 326 23.04 19.31 32.45
CA SER A 326 23.49 18.43 33.56
C SER A 326 22.35 17.56 34.07
N GLU A 327 21.17 18.11 34.19
CA GLU A 327 19.97 17.41 34.61
C GLU A 327 19.55 16.35 33.58
N GLN A 328 19.56 16.72 32.29
CA GLN A 328 19.29 15.78 31.19
C GLN A 328 20.29 14.61 31.17
N LEU A 329 21.59 14.88 31.38
CA LEU A 329 22.59 13.81 31.48
C LEU A 329 22.37 12.90 32.71
N ASN A 330 21.93 13.50 33.81
CA ASN A 330 21.67 12.73 35.05
C ASN A 330 20.52 11.73 34.89
N LEU A 331 19.52 11.98 34.01
CA LEU A 331 18.47 11.00 33.67
C LEU A 331 19.07 9.66 33.22
N PHE A 332 20.22 9.69 32.55
CA PHE A 332 20.88 8.52 31.96
C PHE A 332 22.08 8.00 32.79
N SER A 333 22.36 8.58 33.93
CA SER A 333 23.50 8.19 34.79
C SER A 333 23.33 6.79 35.42
N ARG A 334 22.11 6.27 35.42
CA ARG A 334 21.76 4.92 35.83
C ARG A 334 21.12 4.18 34.65
N GLY A 335 21.42 2.90 34.48
CA GLY A 335 20.82 2.11 33.38
C GLY A 335 21.80 1.86 32.23
N ILE A 336 21.28 1.63 31.04
CA ILE A 336 22.03 1.11 29.89
C ILE A 336 23.03 2.11 29.29
N PHE A 337 22.82 3.41 29.44
CA PHE A 337 23.70 4.46 28.93
C PHE A 337 24.68 5.02 29.97
N ARG A 338 24.84 4.36 31.11
CA ARG A 338 25.69 4.87 32.19
C ARG A 338 27.14 5.09 31.80
N ASN A 339 27.70 4.21 30.97
CA ASN A 339 29.07 4.31 30.52
C ASN A 339 29.28 5.48 29.57
N GLU A 340 28.32 5.68 28.65
CA GLU A 340 28.30 6.82 27.75
C GLU A 340 28.19 8.14 28.50
N VAL A 341 27.31 8.21 29.52
CA VAL A 341 27.21 9.43 30.37
C VAL A 341 28.49 9.70 31.14
N ALA A 342 29.16 8.67 31.67
CA ALA A 342 30.46 8.85 32.34
C ALA A 342 31.48 9.45 31.35
N PHE A 343 31.59 8.87 30.16
CA PHE A 343 32.44 9.38 29.10
C PHE A 343 32.07 10.84 28.69
N VAL A 344 30.79 11.16 28.55
CA VAL A 344 30.33 12.52 28.24
C VAL A 344 30.78 13.51 29.32
N LYS A 345 30.64 13.17 30.60
CA LYS A 345 31.03 14.06 31.72
C LYS A 345 32.54 14.36 31.70
N GLU A 346 33.36 13.38 31.33
CA GLU A 346 34.83 13.57 31.19
C GLU A 346 35.20 14.41 29.96
N ASN A 347 34.34 14.39 28.92
CA ASN A 347 34.55 15.07 27.64
C ASN A 347 33.56 16.21 27.39
N LEU A 348 33.00 16.78 28.44
CA LEU A 348 31.94 17.80 28.35
C LEU A 348 32.52 19.11 27.77
N ARG A 349 31.80 19.71 26.83
CA ARG A 349 32.13 21.04 26.32
C ARG A 349 31.45 22.14 27.13
N ALA A 350 31.99 23.36 27.07
CA ALA A 350 31.48 24.53 27.82
C ALA A 350 30.01 24.88 27.45
N ALA A 351 29.61 24.66 26.20
CA ALA A 351 28.25 24.87 25.71
C ALA A 351 27.95 23.84 24.59
N PRO A 352 26.72 23.37 24.48
CA PRO A 352 26.32 22.45 23.40
C PRO A 352 26.63 23.01 22.01
N THR A 353 26.78 22.12 21.03
CA THR A 353 26.89 22.56 19.65
C THR A 353 25.64 23.33 19.21
N ARG A 354 25.83 24.22 18.25
CA ARG A 354 24.77 25.06 17.70
C ARG A 354 24.73 24.96 16.18
N GLY A 355 23.56 24.77 15.62
CA GLY A 355 23.34 24.85 14.19
C GLY A 355 23.02 26.29 13.72
N ARG A 356 22.61 26.44 12.48
CA ARG A 356 22.33 27.75 11.86
C ARG A 356 20.92 28.25 12.11
N LYS A 357 19.98 27.36 12.39
CA LYS A 357 18.55 27.70 12.55
C LYS A 357 18.21 27.79 14.04
N GLU A 358 17.62 28.91 14.40
CA GLU A 358 17.05 29.15 15.74
C GLU A 358 15.58 29.57 15.57
N THR A 359 14.65 28.82 16.13
CA THR A 359 13.23 29.11 16.11
C THR A 359 12.71 29.18 17.53
N THR A 360 11.57 29.84 17.73
CA THR A 360 11.00 30.08 19.06
C THR A 360 9.87 29.11 19.40
N ASP A 361 9.48 28.24 18.45
CA ASP A 361 8.39 27.30 18.62
C ASP A 361 8.78 26.08 19.47
N HIS A 362 9.77 25.31 19.03
CA HIS A 362 10.23 24.11 19.71
C HIS A 362 11.75 24.06 19.83
N PRO A 363 12.29 23.43 20.88
CA PRO A 363 13.70 23.08 20.93
C PRO A 363 14.06 22.04 19.86
N PRO A 364 15.35 21.80 19.59
CA PRO A 364 15.79 20.62 18.86
C PRO A 364 15.29 19.33 19.51
N ILE A 365 15.27 18.24 18.74
CA ILE A 365 14.86 16.93 19.26
C ILE A 365 15.93 16.39 20.22
N TYR A 366 15.52 16.11 21.46
CA TYR A 366 16.39 15.57 22.53
C TYR A 366 15.62 14.55 23.37
N PRO A 367 16.31 13.63 24.08
CA PRO A 367 15.65 12.66 24.92
C PRO A 367 15.13 13.31 26.21
N THR A 368 13.85 13.13 26.54
CA THR A 368 13.16 13.69 27.71
C THR A 368 12.94 12.67 28.84
N GLY A 369 13.19 11.40 28.56
CA GLY A 369 13.05 10.30 29.54
C GLY A 369 13.93 9.13 29.16
N GLN A 370 14.41 8.40 30.20
CA GLN A 370 15.11 7.16 30.01
C GLN A 370 14.12 6.04 29.66
N ALA A 371 14.47 5.21 28.69
CA ALA A 371 13.76 3.99 28.33
C ALA A 371 14.74 2.81 28.22
N THR A 372 14.21 1.61 28.35
CA THR A 372 14.93 0.33 28.13
C THR A 372 14.35 -0.40 26.89
N PRO A 373 15.02 -1.44 26.37
CA PRO A 373 14.44 -2.27 25.31
C PRO A 373 13.11 -2.94 25.70
N GLU A 374 12.86 -3.16 26.97
CA GLU A 374 11.59 -3.67 27.50
C GLU A 374 10.48 -2.64 27.41
N ASP A 375 10.81 -1.37 27.67
CA ASP A 375 9.88 -0.26 27.50
C ASP A 375 9.55 -0.03 26.02
N ILE A 376 10.53 -0.25 25.12
CA ILE A 376 10.38 -0.06 23.67
C ILE A 376 10.69 -1.39 22.95
N PRO A 377 9.75 -2.36 22.96
CA PRO A 377 10.01 -3.71 22.44
C PRO A 377 10.14 -3.77 20.91
N ASP A 378 9.64 -2.77 20.18
CA ASP A 378 9.88 -2.67 18.75
C ASP A 378 11.33 -2.25 18.48
N THR A 379 12.10 -3.16 17.89
CA THR A 379 13.54 -2.98 17.64
C THR A 379 13.86 -1.78 16.75
N VAL A 380 12.97 -1.39 15.85
CA VAL A 380 13.17 -0.24 14.96
C VAL A 380 12.94 1.06 15.70
N THR A 381 11.89 1.13 16.54
CA THR A 381 11.62 2.27 17.42
C THR A 381 12.76 2.43 18.44
N TRP A 382 13.27 1.31 19.00
CA TRP A 382 14.42 1.31 19.90
C TRP A 382 15.67 1.91 19.24
N LYS A 383 16.02 1.46 18.03
CA LYS A 383 17.16 2.01 17.26
C LYS A 383 17.04 3.51 17.05
N LEU A 384 15.83 4.02 16.77
CA LEU A 384 15.60 5.45 16.59
C LEU A 384 15.78 6.21 17.90
N TYR A 385 15.26 5.69 19.02
CA TYR A 385 15.44 6.27 20.34
C TYR A 385 16.92 6.32 20.74
N GLU A 386 17.64 5.20 20.61
CA GLU A 386 19.09 5.14 20.87
C GLU A 386 19.84 6.16 20.01
N PHE A 387 19.47 6.33 18.74
CA PHE A 387 20.06 7.31 17.86
C PHE A 387 19.86 8.74 18.39
N VAL A 388 18.66 9.08 18.86
CA VAL A 388 18.36 10.40 19.45
C VAL A 388 19.17 10.64 20.72
N VAL A 389 19.26 9.65 21.63
CA VAL A 389 20.05 9.72 22.86
C VAL A 389 21.54 9.94 22.56
N ARG A 390 22.11 9.10 21.71
CA ARG A 390 23.53 9.21 21.33
C ARG A 390 23.85 10.48 20.56
N ARG A 391 22.89 10.98 19.76
CA ARG A 391 23.05 12.28 19.10
C ARG A 391 23.09 13.41 20.12
N PHE A 392 22.20 13.40 21.11
CA PHE A 392 22.22 14.39 22.21
C PHE A 392 23.56 14.36 22.93
N PHE A 393 24.08 13.20 23.32
CA PHE A 393 25.38 13.05 23.96
C PHE A 393 26.52 13.63 23.10
N ALA A 394 26.51 13.36 21.80
CA ALA A 394 27.49 13.89 20.87
C ALA A 394 27.49 15.42 20.80
N THR A 395 26.31 16.07 20.89
CA THR A 395 26.21 17.54 20.83
C THR A 395 26.80 18.25 22.05
N VAL A 396 26.97 17.54 23.16
CA VAL A 396 27.52 18.11 24.43
C VAL A 396 28.95 17.65 24.69
N CYS A 397 29.53 16.73 23.90
CA CYS A 397 30.92 16.35 23.95
C CYS A 397 31.81 17.34 23.18
N ARG A 398 33.08 17.43 23.61
CA ARG A 398 34.09 18.15 22.84
C ARG A 398 34.30 17.58 21.45
N ASP A 399 34.89 18.37 20.57
CA ASP A 399 35.21 17.93 19.22
C ASP A 399 36.21 16.79 19.23
N ALA A 400 36.24 15.99 18.19
CA ALA A 400 37.29 14.97 18.01
C ALA A 400 38.51 15.58 17.36
N GLU A 401 39.71 15.12 17.74
CA GLU A 401 40.97 15.65 17.23
C GLU A 401 41.76 14.56 16.52
N TRP A 402 42.17 14.86 15.32
CA TRP A 402 42.94 13.99 14.45
C TRP A 402 44.33 14.55 14.23
N GLU A 403 45.32 13.71 14.30
CA GLU A 403 46.60 13.96 13.67
C GLU A 403 46.52 13.49 12.22
N THR A 404 46.90 14.35 11.30
CA THR A 404 46.97 14.01 9.89
C THR A 404 48.42 14.08 9.41
N MET A 405 48.77 13.14 8.55
CA MET A 405 50.08 13.09 7.93
C MET A 405 49.90 13.00 6.41
N LYS A 406 50.55 13.89 5.69
CA LYS A 406 50.67 13.87 4.25
C LYS A 406 52.16 13.72 3.89
N VAL A 407 52.49 12.63 3.23
CA VAL A 407 53.86 12.34 2.80
C VAL A 407 53.92 12.43 1.30
N ASN A 408 54.73 13.34 0.79
CA ASN A 408 54.99 13.49 -0.64
C ASN A 408 56.21 12.59 -0.99
N LEU A 409 56.05 11.85 -2.05
CA LEU A 409 57.01 10.87 -2.55
C LEU A 409 57.37 11.20 -4.00
N ALA A 410 58.60 11.02 -4.41
CA ALA A 410 59.04 11.04 -5.78
C ALA A 410 59.47 9.63 -6.19
N ALA A 411 58.80 9.07 -7.19
CA ALA A 411 59.21 7.82 -7.85
C ALA A 411 60.01 8.22 -9.12
N ASP A 412 61.31 8.39 -8.98
CA ASP A 412 62.15 9.14 -9.90
C ASP A 412 61.64 10.60 -9.98
N ARG A 413 60.99 10.99 -11.09
CA ARG A 413 60.45 12.34 -11.28
C ARG A 413 58.94 12.44 -11.06
N GLU A 414 58.28 11.30 -10.94
CA GLU A 414 56.80 11.24 -10.79
C GLU A 414 56.39 11.45 -9.33
N PRO A 415 55.49 12.42 -9.07
CA PRO A 415 55.10 12.82 -7.70
C PRO A 415 53.94 12.00 -7.22
N TYR A 416 54.08 11.42 -6.03
CA TYR A 416 53.00 10.66 -5.34
C TYR A 416 52.75 11.22 -3.93
N THR A 417 51.56 10.96 -3.41
CA THR A 417 51.19 11.37 -2.04
C THR A 417 50.55 10.19 -1.31
N ALA A 418 51.06 9.89 -0.11
CA ALA A 418 50.39 9.06 0.86
C ALA A 418 49.76 9.94 1.94
N THR A 419 48.55 9.63 2.36
CA THR A 419 47.84 10.36 3.42
C THR A 419 47.44 9.40 4.53
N GLY A 420 47.71 9.80 5.77
CA GLY A 420 47.33 9.10 6.96
C GLY A 420 46.55 9.93 7.95
N GLY A 421 45.89 9.28 8.87
CA GLY A 421 45.17 9.95 9.96
C GLY A 421 45.03 9.03 11.17
N ARG A 422 45.32 9.53 12.36
CA ARG A 422 45.17 8.88 13.65
C ARG A 422 44.27 9.70 14.56
N LEU A 423 43.32 9.07 15.20
CA LEU A 423 42.42 9.73 16.14
C LEU A 423 43.16 9.95 17.48
N LEU A 424 43.49 11.19 17.79
CA LEU A 424 44.15 11.53 19.05
C LEU A 424 43.17 11.65 20.20
N VAL A 425 42.04 12.33 19.94
CA VAL A 425 40.98 12.56 20.93
C VAL A 425 39.67 12.12 20.34
N PRO A 426 39.07 11.05 20.88
CA PRO A 426 37.80 10.54 20.36
C PRO A 426 36.65 11.56 20.46
N GLY A 427 36.62 12.41 21.52
CA GLY A 427 35.58 13.41 21.69
C GLY A 427 34.18 12.83 21.50
N TRP A 428 33.32 13.54 20.72
CA TRP A 428 31.95 13.10 20.46
C TRP A 428 31.83 11.71 19.78
N ARG A 429 32.87 11.24 19.10
CA ARG A 429 32.89 9.96 18.41
C ARG A 429 32.82 8.77 19.38
N GLY A 430 33.32 8.96 20.62
CA GLY A 430 33.27 7.93 21.66
C GLY A 430 31.84 7.50 22.05
N VAL A 431 30.84 8.34 21.79
CA VAL A 431 29.43 8.05 22.12
C VAL A 431 28.50 7.96 20.89
N TYR A 432 29.05 8.19 19.69
CA TYR A 432 28.25 8.26 18.45
C TYR A 432 28.73 7.30 17.36
N PRO A 433 28.39 6.01 17.44
CA PRO A 433 28.92 4.96 16.57
C PRO A 433 28.43 5.04 15.11
N TYR A 434 27.51 5.93 14.80
CA TYR A 434 26.92 6.11 13.45
C TYR A 434 27.82 6.87 12.48
N SER A 435 28.96 7.38 12.93
CA SER A 435 29.97 8.03 12.12
C SER A 435 31.24 7.18 12.16
N LYS A 436 31.45 6.40 11.10
CA LYS A 436 32.70 5.61 10.97
C LYS A 436 33.87 6.53 10.76
N ALA A 437 34.95 6.27 11.46
CA ALA A 437 36.27 6.85 11.22
C ALA A 437 37.25 5.69 11.08
N GLU A 438 37.85 5.57 9.90
CA GLU A 438 38.89 4.59 9.66
C GLU A 438 40.23 5.31 9.86
N GLU A 439 41.01 4.81 10.79
CA GLU A 439 42.39 5.28 10.98
C GLU A 439 43.24 4.64 9.90
N ASN A 440 44.08 5.46 9.27
CA ASN A 440 45.19 5.03 8.40
C ASN A 440 46.48 5.52 8.99
N ILE A 441 47.11 4.70 9.81
CA ILE A 441 48.32 5.08 10.53
C ILE A 441 49.51 4.83 9.63
N LEU A 442 50.17 5.92 9.21
CA LEU A 442 51.41 5.86 8.48
C LEU A 442 52.59 5.76 9.44
N PRO A 443 53.68 5.01 9.08
CA PRO A 443 54.91 4.98 9.83
C PRO A 443 55.59 6.37 9.86
N VAL A 444 56.48 6.61 10.80
CA VAL A 444 57.25 7.86 10.87
C VAL A 444 58.24 7.89 9.72
N PHE A 445 58.24 8.98 8.94
CA PHE A 445 59.16 9.19 7.81
C PHE A 445 60.21 10.24 8.11
N THR A 446 61.30 10.16 7.35
CA THR A 446 62.34 11.22 7.33
C THR A 446 62.49 11.75 5.92
N LYS A 447 62.63 13.09 5.76
CA LYS A 447 62.85 13.70 4.46
C LYS A 447 64.16 13.21 3.85
N GLY A 448 64.10 12.83 2.57
CA GLY A 448 65.21 12.20 1.85
C GLY A 448 65.33 10.67 2.04
N GLU A 449 64.45 10.08 2.87
CA GLU A 449 64.41 8.64 3.05
C GLU A 449 63.98 7.91 1.78
N THR A 450 64.60 6.77 1.49
CA THR A 450 64.24 5.93 0.34
C THR A 450 63.39 4.75 0.77
N LEU A 451 62.32 4.53 0.04
CA LEU A 451 61.40 3.42 0.23
C LEU A 451 61.56 2.40 -0.90
N THR A 452 61.21 1.13 -0.60
CA THR A 452 61.21 0.12 -1.65
C THR A 452 59.87 0.15 -2.37
N LEU A 453 59.87 0.40 -3.68
CA LEU A 453 58.70 0.29 -4.54
C LEU A 453 58.35 -1.23 -4.66
N ILE A 454 57.17 -1.63 -4.27
CA ILE A 454 56.66 -3.01 -4.35
C ILE A 454 55.94 -3.20 -5.67
N ASP A 455 54.94 -2.34 -5.92
CA ASP A 455 54.05 -2.45 -7.05
C ASP A 455 53.57 -1.07 -7.47
N LYS A 456 53.11 -0.97 -8.72
CA LYS A 456 52.43 0.22 -9.28
C LYS A 456 51.26 -0.21 -10.13
N ASP A 457 50.18 0.53 -10.05
CA ASP A 457 48.94 0.24 -10.75
C ASP A 457 48.44 1.45 -11.54
N MET A 458 47.87 1.19 -12.70
CA MET A 458 47.17 2.18 -13.53
C MET A 458 45.73 1.71 -13.75
N ALA A 459 44.84 2.11 -12.86
CA ALA A 459 43.44 1.74 -12.89
C ALA A 459 42.66 2.61 -13.91
N GLU A 460 42.12 1.97 -14.95
CA GLU A 460 41.13 2.59 -15.84
C GLU A 460 39.78 2.64 -15.12
N LYS A 461 39.15 3.80 -15.10
CA LYS A 461 37.84 4.07 -14.49
C LYS A 461 37.00 4.91 -15.43
N GLU A 462 35.70 4.91 -15.18
CA GLU A 462 34.75 5.77 -15.87
C GLU A 462 34.04 6.69 -14.87
N THR A 463 33.69 7.89 -15.33
CA THR A 463 32.83 8.78 -14.54
C THR A 463 31.45 8.16 -14.35
N ASN A 464 30.83 8.41 -13.21
CA ASN A 464 29.49 7.88 -12.90
C ASN A 464 28.45 8.98 -13.09
N PRO A 465 27.24 8.62 -13.54
CA PRO A 465 26.14 9.58 -13.57
C PRO A 465 25.80 10.09 -12.17
N PRO A 466 25.10 11.22 -12.05
CA PRO A 466 24.64 11.71 -10.77
C PRO A 466 23.76 10.66 -10.08
N ALA A 467 23.93 10.50 -8.77
CA ALA A 467 23.16 9.50 -8.02
C ALA A 467 21.68 9.91 -7.93
N ARG A 468 20.79 8.89 -8.05
CA ARG A 468 19.37 9.07 -7.78
C ARG A 468 19.12 9.52 -6.35
N TYR A 469 18.04 10.26 -6.14
CA TYR A 469 17.66 10.69 -4.80
C TYR A 469 17.25 9.51 -3.92
N THR A 470 17.88 9.37 -2.75
CA THR A 470 17.32 8.64 -1.61
C THR A 470 16.25 9.50 -0.94
N GLN A 471 15.35 8.91 -0.15
CA GLN A 471 14.34 9.68 0.60
C GLN A 471 14.97 10.78 1.45
N SER A 472 16.06 10.47 2.13
CA SER A 472 16.81 11.43 2.96
C SER A 472 17.35 12.60 2.13
N ARG A 473 17.97 12.32 0.98
CA ARG A 473 18.54 13.38 0.13
C ARG A 473 17.47 14.23 -0.53
N LEU A 474 16.32 13.61 -0.91
CA LEU A 474 15.19 14.36 -1.46
C LEU A 474 14.59 15.31 -0.42
N ILE A 475 14.42 14.88 0.82
CA ILE A 475 13.91 15.73 1.91
C ILE A 475 14.82 16.92 2.17
N GLN A 476 16.14 16.71 2.17
CA GLN A 476 17.11 17.81 2.25
C GLN A 476 16.94 18.80 1.09
N ARG A 477 16.79 18.28 -0.13
CA ARG A 477 16.62 19.13 -1.32
C ARG A 477 15.30 19.88 -1.30
N MET A 478 14.20 19.25 -0.86
CA MET A 478 12.93 19.92 -0.64
C MET A 478 13.05 21.07 0.38
N GLU A 479 13.81 20.87 1.46
CA GLU A 479 14.06 21.89 2.45
C GLU A 479 14.85 23.06 1.88
N GLU A 480 15.95 22.78 1.15
CA GLU A 480 16.77 23.80 0.47
C GLU A 480 15.94 24.67 -0.48
N LEU A 481 14.93 24.08 -1.13
CA LEU A 481 14.05 24.76 -2.10
C LEU A 481 12.77 25.36 -1.49
N GLY A 482 12.55 25.20 -0.18
CA GLY A 482 11.33 25.66 0.49
C GLY A 482 10.08 24.89 0.10
N LEU A 483 10.20 23.63 -0.33
CA LEU A 483 9.09 22.76 -0.71
C LEU A 483 8.52 22.02 0.51
N GLY A 484 7.29 22.34 0.85
CA GLY A 484 6.59 21.76 2.00
C GLY A 484 7.23 22.12 3.34
N THR A 485 6.63 21.63 4.42
CA THR A 485 7.05 21.92 5.79
C THR A 485 7.76 20.74 6.44
N LYS A 486 8.37 20.97 7.61
CA LYS A 486 8.90 19.92 8.50
C LYS A 486 7.91 18.78 8.74
N SER A 487 6.62 19.09 8.78
CA SER A 487 5.54 18.11 9.00
C SER A 487 5.14 17.33 7.74
N THR A 488 5.28 17.90 6.54
CA THR A 488 4.66 17.35 5.32
C THR A 488 5.62 16.73 4.30
N ARG A 489 6.92 17.04 4.34
CA ARG A 489 7.89 16.55 3.33
C ARG A 489 7.90 15.02 3.20
N HIS A 490 7.92 14.30 4.31
CA HIS A 490 7.90 12.83 4.30
C HIS A 490 6.57 12.24 3.79
N GLU A 491 5.46 12.94 4.02
CA GLU A 491 4.15 12.54 3.50
C GLU A 491 4.06 12.71 1.99
N VAL A 492 4.63 13.80 1.44
CA VAL A 492 4.68 14.03 -0.02
C VAL A 492 5.34 12.83 -0.71
N ILE A 493 6.49 12.38 -0.22
CA ILE A 493 7.18 11.20 -0.76
C ILE A 493 6.31 9.95 -0.65
N SER A 494 5.68 9.75 0.50
CA SER A 494 4.78 8.61 0.72
C SER A 494 3.56 8.64 -0.22
N LYS A 495 2.99 9.82 -0.46
CA LYS A 495 1.87 10.03 -1.40
C LYS A 495 2.30 9.75 -2.85
N LEU A 496 3.49 10.21 -3.28
CA LEU A 496 4.04 9.92 -4.62
C LEU A 496 4.25 8.40 -4.82
N ALA A 497 4.80 7.71 -3.83
CA ALA A 497 4.97 6.25 -3.86
C ALA A 497 3.63 5.50 -3.84
N GLY A 498 2.69 5.90 -2.97
CA GLY A 498 1.34 5.33 -2.89
C GLY A 498 0.53 5.49 -4.17
N ARG A 499 0.72 6.59 -4.91
CA ARG A 499 0.13 6.87 -6.23
C ARG A 499 0.88 6.22 -7.38
N LYS A 500 1.96 5.49 -7.10
CA LYS A 500 2.82 4.82 -8.08
C LYS A 500 3.47 5.78 -9.08
N TYR A 501 3.79 6.98 -8.67
CA TYR A 501 4.57 7.93 -9.50
C TYR A 501 6.08 7.71 -9.36
N ILE A 502 6.50 7.14 -8.24
CA ILE A 502 7.88 6.77 -7.94
C ILE A 502 7.96 5.36 -7.37
N GLU A 503 9.12 4.73 -7.53
CA GLU A 503 9.41 3.40 -6.98
C GLU A 503 10.86 3.32 -6.47
N GLY A 504 11.11 2.36 -5.57
CA GLY A 504 12.45 2.07 -5.06
C GLY A 504 13.00 3.07 -4.04
N ASN A 505 14.19 2.77 -3.54
CA ASN A 505 15.03 3.68 -2.74
C ASN A 505 16.49 3.23 -2.95
N PRO A 506 17.28 3.95 -3.75
CA PRO A 506 17.01 5.29 -4.35
C PRO A 506 15.80 5.30 -5.28
N MET A 507 15.11 6.47 -5.32
CA MET A 507 13.85 6.63 -6.02
C MET A 507 14.05 6.77 -7.53
N LYS A 508 13.17 6.11 -8.29
CA LYS A 508 13.05 6.20 -9.73
C LYS A 508 11.63 6.64 -10.10
N PRO A 509 11.41 7.53 -11.08
CA PRO A 509 10.08 7.84 -11.55
C PRO A 509 9.52 6.63 -12.34
N THR A 510 8.23 6.39 -12.19
CA THR A 510 7.51 5.43 -13.04
C THR A 510 7.16 6.09 -14.37
N VAL A 511 6.76 5.29 -15.35
CA VAL A 511 6.33 5.82 -16.66
C VAL A 511 5.17 6.81 -16.50
N ILE A 512 4.18 6.51 -15.66
CA ILE A 512 3.06 7.44 -15.44
C ILE A 512 3.48 8.70 -14.69
N GLY A 513 4.38 8.58 -13.70
CA GLY A 513 4.94 9.74 -13.00
C GLY A 513 5.72 10.64 -13.95
N ARG A 514 6.51 10.05 -14.84
CA ARG A 514 7.26 10.75 -15.89
C ARG A 514 6.34 11.41 -16.90
N ALA A 515 5.32 10.68 -17.42
CA ALA A 515 4.35 11.20 -18.38
C ALA A 515 3.62 12.44 -17.86
N VAL A 516 3.14 12.41 -16.61
CA VAL A 516 2.45 13.54 -15.98
C VAL A 516 3.38 14.76 -15.86
N ILE A 517 4.60 14.56 -15.39
CA ILE A 517 5.54 15.71 -15.21
C ILE A 517 6.02 16.25 -16.54
N GLU A 518 6.38 15.41 -17.49
CA GLU A 518 6.88 15.88 -18.80
C GLU A 518 5.80 16.64 -19.57
N SER A 519 4.52 16.18 -19.52
CA SER A 519 3.41 16.95 -20.07
C SER A 519 3.24 18.30 -19.36
N LEU A 520 3.32 18.33 -18.03
CA LEU A 520 3.21 19.59 -17.29
C LEU A 520 4.41 20.52 -17.56
N GLN A 521 5.64 20.00 -17.65
CA GLN A 521 6.82 20.78 -18.01
C GLN A 521 6.70 21.40 -19.41
N GLN A 522 6.08 20.71 -20.35
CA GLN A 522 5.91 21.18 -21.71
C GLN A 522 4.79 22.21 -21.85
N TYR A 523 3.67 22.04 -21.14
CA TYR A 523 2.44 22.80 -21.39
C TYR A 523 1.99 23.71 -20.25
N ALA A 524 2.51 23.52 -19.03
CA ALA A 524 2.19 24.30 -17.84
C ALA A 524 3.37 24.26 -16.85
N GLU A 525 4.54 24.69 -17.28
CA GLU A 525 5.83 24.56 -16.57
C GLU A 525 5.77 25.10 -15.14
N THR A 526 5.03 26.17 -14.92
CA THR A 526 4.89 26.87 -13.63
C THR A 526 4.51 25.91 -12.48
N ILE A 527 3.68 24.88 -12.73
CA ILE A 527 3.26 23.89 -11.72
C ILE A 527 4.42 23.00 -11.25
N THR A 528 5.41 22.79 -12.12
CA THR A 528 6.56 21.90 -11.85
C THR A 528 7.71 22.61 -11.19
N GLN A 529 7.67 23.96 -11.12
CA GLN A 529 8.73 24.78 -10.55
C GLN A 529 8.56 24.98 -9.03
N PRO A 530 9.66 24.94 -8.25
CA PRO A 530 9.61 25.16 -6.80
C PRO A 530 9.18 26.56 -6.37
N THR A 531 9.46 27.58 -7.20
CA THR A 531 9.30 29.02 -6.89
C THR A 531 7.90 29.37 -6.44
N MET A 532 6.88 28.93 -7.17
CA MET A 532 5.49 29.21 -6.88
C MET A 532 5.08 28.65 -5.49
N THR A 533 5.42 27.39 -5.23
CA THR A 533 5.14 26.76 -3.93
C THR A 533 5.85 27.50 -2.79
N LYS A 534 7.10 27.92 -3.01
CA LYS A 534 7.88 28.69 -2.04
C LYS A 534 7.19 30.03 -1.73
N THR A 535 6.75 30.77 -2.75
CA THR A 535 6.01 32.04 -2.56
C THR A 535 4.76 31.86 -1.70
N LEU A 536 3.95 30.81 -1.96
CA LEU A 536 2.76 30.52 -1.14
C LEU A 536 3.12 30.13 0.29
N GLU A 537 4.20 29.33 0.51
CA GLU A 537 4.67 29.00 1.88
C GLU A 537 5.17 30.26 2.62
N GLU A 538 5.84 31.18 1.93
CA GLU A 538 6.24 32.47 2.48
C GLU A 538 5.02 33.33 2.84
N SER A 539 4.02 33.43 1.95
CA SER A 539 2.76 34.16 2.22
C SER A 539 2.00 33.58 3.42
N MET A 540 1.97 32.24 3.56
CA MET A 540 1.36 31.59 4.75
C MET A 540 2.16 31.89 6.04
N SER A 541 3.49 31.97 5.96
CA SER A 541 4.33 32.37 7.07
C SER A 541 4.10 33.83 7.46
N GLU A 542 3.78 34.69 6.51
CA GLU A 542 3.40 36.09 6.74
C GLU A 542 2.01 36.23 7.43
N ILE A 543 1.06 35.29 7.15
CA ILE A 543 -0.19 35.22 7.94
C ILE A 543 0.14 34.90 9.41
N ALA A 544 0.94 33.87 9.66
CA ALA A 544 1.35 33.50 11.02
C ALA A 544 2.05 34.64 11.76
N ALA A 545 2.84 35.46 11.05
CA ALA A 545 3.48 36.66 11.60
C ALA A 545 2.53 37.89 11.71
N GLY A 546 1.27 37.77 11.29
CA GLY A 546 0.31 38.90 11.31
C GLY A 546 0.56 39.99 10.26
N LYS A 547 1.36 39.71 9.23
CA LYS A 547 1.73 40.67 8.18
C LYS A 547 0.75 40.63 6.99
N LYS A 548 0.16 39.49 6.72
CA LYS A 548 -0.88 39.28 5.70
C LYS A 548 -2.15 38.74 6.32
N THR A 549 -3.29 38.91 5.65
CA THR A 549 -4.57 38.30 6.02
C THR A 549 -4.77 36.98 5.28
N MET A 550 -5.52 36.05 5.88
CA MET A 550 -5.94 34.82 5.20
C MET A 550 -6.64 35.11 3.86
N ALA A 551 -7.54 36.11 3.84
CA ALA A 551 -8.30 36.45 2.62
C ALA A 551 -7.37 36.91 1.47
N SER A 552 -6.37 37.75 1.76
CA SER A 552 -5.43 38.22 0.73
C SER A 552 -4.61 37.08 0.13
N VAL A 553 -4.15 36.13 0.95
CA VAL A 553 -3.34 34.99 0.48
C VAL A 553 -4.19 33.96 -0.29
N LEU A 554 -5.44 33.76 0.10
CA LEU A 554 -6.36 32.92 -0.67
C LEU A 554 -6.66 33.52 -2.05
N GLU A 555 -6.82 34.84 -2.16
CA GLU A 555 -7.04 35.51 -3.46
C GLU A 555 -5.78 35.45 -4.33
N GLU A 556 -4.60 35.75 -3.78
CA GLU A 556 -3.31 35.57 -4.46
C GLU A 556 -3.16 34.13 -5.01
N SER A 557 -3.55 33.13 -4.22
CA SER A 557 -3.52 31.72 -4.63
C SER A 557 -4.50 31.40 -5.77
N LYS A 558 -5.69 32.00 -5.78
CA LYS A 558 -6.69 31.82 -6.85
C LYS A 558 -6.23 32.47 -8.16
N GLU A 559 -5.64 33.67 -8.09
CA GLU A 559 -5.07 34.35 -9.26
C GLU A 559 -3.97 33.51 -9.90
N MET A 560 -3.02 33.00 -9.09
CA MET A 560 -1.96 32.10 -9.57
C MET A 560 -2.53 30.86 -10.23
N LEU A 561 -3.53 30.22 -9.61
CA LEU A 561 -4.14 29.00 -10.15
C LEU A 561 -4.96 29.28 -11.42
N SER A 562 -5.62 30.44 -11.50
CA SER A 562 -6.36 30.85 -12.70
C SER A 562 -5.44 31.04 -13.90
N ALA A 563 -4.27 31.67 -13.70
CA ALA A 563 -3.27 31.82 -14.75
C ALA A 563 -2.74 30.46 -15.26
N ILE A 564 -2.56 29.50 -14.35
CA ILE A 564 -2.17 28.13 -14.71
C ILE A 564 -3.27 27.45 -15.52
N PHE A 565 -4.54 27.65 -15.16
CA PHE A 565 -5.65 27.08 -15.89
C PHE A 565 -5.78 27.64 -17.31
N ASP A 566 -5.39 28.90 -17.54
CA ASP A 566 -5.31 29.47 -18.89
C ASP A 566 -4.34 28.70 -19.79
N GLU A 567 -3.21 28.26 -19.25
CA GLU A 567 -2.23 27.41 -19.95
C GLU A 567 -2.75 25.98 -20.13
N LEU A 568 -3.34 25.39 -19.08
CA LEU A 568 -3.82 24.03 -19.09
C LEU A 568 -4.97 23.82 -20.10
N GLU A 569 -5.98 24.69 -20.08
CA GLU A 569 -7.16 24.60 -20.97
C GLU A 569 -6.79 24.81 -22.42
N LYS A 570 -5.84 25.72 -22.70
CA LYS A 570 -5.31 25.96 -24.05
C LYS A 570 -4.63 24.70 -24.63
N ASN A 571 -4.06 23.86 -23.78
CA ASN A 571 -3.26 22.71 -24.18
C ASN A 571 -3.87 21.37 -23.76
N GLU A 572 -5.18 21.32 -23.43
CA GLU A 572 -5.86 20.16 -22.86
C GLU A 572 -5.68 18.88 -23.69
N GLU A 573 -5.90 18.97 -25.01
CA GLU A 573 -5.77 17.84 -25.93
C GLU A 573 -4.33 17.32 -26.01
N GLY A 574 -3.35 18.22 -26.05
CA GLY A 574 -1.92 17.89 -26.06
C GLY A 574 -1.51 17.15 -24.80
N ILE A 575 -1.85 17.68 -23.63
CA ILE A 575 -1.59 17.08 -22.31
C ILE A 575 -2.23 15.68 -22.21
N GLY A 576 -3.51 15.58 -22.57
CA GLY A 576 -4.25 14.32 -22.52
C GLY A 576 -3.64 13.26 -23.42
N THR A 577 -3.35 13.62 -24.66
CA THR A 577 -2.75 12.72 -25.66
C THR A 577 -1.36 12.22 -25.23
N GLU A 578 -0.51 13.11 -24.75
CA GLU A 578 0.84 12.74 -24.28
C GLU A 578 0.78 11.74 -23.11
N ILE A 579 -0.02 12.00 -22.09
CA ILE A 579 -0.19 11.11 -20.94
C ILE A 579 -0.76 9.75 -21.37
N MET A 580 -1.75 9.74 -22.28
CA MET A 580 -2.33 8.49 -22.79
C MET A 580 -1.33 7.66 -23.59
N ASN A 581 -0.60 8.30 -24.49
CA ASN A 581 0.37 7.60 -25.34
C ASN A 581 1.48 6.96 -24.52
N ARG A 582 2.06 7.70 -23.56
CA ARG A 582 3.08 7.17 -22.64
C ARG A 582 2.54 6.04 -21.77
N SER A 583 1.31 6.16 -21.29
CA SER A 583 0.65 5.11 -20.51
C SER A 583 0.36 3.86 -21.32
N ARG A 584 0.02 4.00 -22.62
CA ARG A 584 -0.17 2.89 -23.56
C ARG A 584 1.16 2.20 -23.87
N GLU A 585 2.22 2.97 -24.11
CA GLU A 585 3.56 2.43 -24.37
C GLU A 585 4.06 1.52 -23.24
N GLU A 586 3.72 1.83 -21.98
CA GLU A 586 4.07 0.97 -20.85
C GLU A 586 3.36 -0.39 -20.91
N GLN A 587 2.14 -0.42 -21.45
CA GLN A 587 1.34 -1.62 -21.55
C GLN A 587 1.71 -2.46 -22.79
N LEU A 588 2.38 -1.88 -23.79
CA LEU A 588 2.82 -2.58 -24.99
C LEU A 588 4.00 -3.49 -24.67
N ILE A 589 3.88 -4.77 -25.02
CA ILE A 589 4.92 -5.76 -24.71
C ILE A 589 5.61 -6.37 -25.94
N GLY A 590 5.15 -6.06 -27.15
CA GLY A 590 5.76 -6.53 -28.40
C GLY A 590 4.75 -7.07 -29.40
N PRO A 591 5.21 -7.69 -30.50
CA PRO A 591 4.35 -8.10 -31.59
C PRO A 591 3.45 -9.30 -31.23
N CYS A 592 2.23 -9.28 -31.77
CA CYS A 592 1.31 -10.41 -31.69
C CYS A 592 1.79 -11.55 -32.62
N PRO A 593 1.89 -12.79 -32.10
CA PRO A 593 2.36 -13.91 -32.94
C PRO A 593 1.41 -14.29 -34.10
N VAL A 594 0.15 -13.81 -34.04
CA VAL A 594 -0.87 -14.13 -35.05
C VAL A 594 -0.96 -13.06 -36.13
N CYS A 595 -1.00 -11.78 -35.80
CA CYS A 595 -1.27 -10.69 -36.74
C CYS A 595 -0.16 -9.61 -36.79
N GLY A 596 0.91 -9.73 -36.00
CA GLY A 596 2.02 -8.77 -35.95
C GLY A 596 1.70 -7.44 -35.24
N ARG A 597 0.42 -7.11 -34.97
CA ARG A 597 0.05 -5.92 -34.17
C ARG A 597 0.55 -6.05 -32.72
N GLN A 598 0.49 -4.98 -31.95
CA GLN A 598 1.04 -4.96 -30.60
C GLN A 598 0.23 -5.79 -29.60
N LEU A 599 0.91 -6.53 -28.75
CA LEU A 599 0.34 -7.15 -27.54
C LEU A 599 0.33 -6.14 -26.39
N VAL A 600 -0.76 -6.13 -25.62
CA VAL A 600 -1.04 -5.16 -24.58
C VAL A 600 -1.42 -5.87 -23.27
N ILE A 601 -0.85 -5.42 -22.15
CA ILE A 601 -1.32 -5.84 -20.82
C ILE A 601 -2.67 -5.19 -20.56
N LYS A 602 -3.74 -5.98 -20.55
CA LYS A 602 -5.12 -5.52 -20.28
C LYS A 602 -5.55 -5.91 -18.87
N ARG A 603 -6.36 -5.05 -18.23
CA ARG A 603 -6.94 -5.30 -16.91
C ARG A 603 -8.45 -5.08 -16.95
N VAL A 604 -9.20 -6.01 -16.39
CA VAL A 604 -10.66 -5.96 -16.28
C VAL A 604 -11.04 -6.40 -14.87
N GLY A 605 -11.39 -5.46 -14.01
CA GLY A 605 -11.63 -5.72 -12.59
C GLY A 605 -10.39 -6.30 -11.89
N SER A 606 -10.55 -7.48 -11.28
CA SER A 606 -9.44 -8.23 -10.64
C SER A 606 -8.64 -9.10 -11.61
N SER A 607 -9.08 -9.23 -12.86
CA SER A 607 -8.43 -10.02 -13.89
C SER A 607 -7.42 -9.18 -14.67
N GLN A 608 -6.34 -9.81 -15.10
CA GLN A 608 -5.36 -9.24 -16.02
C GLN A 608 -4.92 -10.29 -17.05
N PHE A 609 -4.65 -9.87 -18.26
CA PHE A 609 -4.26 -10.74 -19.36
C PHE A 609 -3.52 -9.96 -20.45
N ILE A 610 -2.85 -10.66 -21.35
CA ILE A 610 -2.25 -10.07 -22.54
C ILE A 610 -3.24 -10.23 -23.69
N GLY A 611 -3.61 -9.13 -24.32
CA GLY A 611 -4.51 -9.14 -25.49
C GLY A 611 -3.89 -8.44 -26.69
N CYS A 612 -4.28 -8.84 -27.89
CA CYS A 612 -3.89 -8.14 -29.10
C CYS A 612 -4.61 -6.77 -29.22
N SER A 613 -3.87 -5.75 -29.67
CA SER A 613 -4.44 -4.43 -29.98
C SER A 613 -5.36 -4.46 -31.20
N GLY A 614 -5.30 -5.52 -32.01
CA GLY A 614 -6.13 -5.71 -33.21
C GLY A 614 -7.49 -6.36 -32.94
N TYR A 615 -7.91 -6.53 -31.69
CA TYR A 615 -9.25 -7.01 -31.38
C TYR A 615 -10.32 -6.04 -31.91
N PRO A 616 -11.44 -6.48 -32.53
CA PRO A 616 -11.89 -7.88 -32.68
C PRO A 616 -11.32 -8.67 -33.86
N ASP A 617 -10.59 -8.07 -34.81
CA ASP A 617 -10.05 -8.75 -36.00
C ASP A 617 -9.04 -9.87 -35.63
N CYS A 618 -8.32 -9.68 -34.54
CA CYS A 618 -7.42 -10.67 -33.97
C CYS A 618 -7.81 -10.95 -32.51
N SER A 619 -8.22 -12.18 -32.23
CA SER A 619 -8.67 -12.63 -30.92
C SER A 619 -7.57 -13.16 -30.02
N PHE A 620 -6.28 -13.07 -30.40
CA PHE A 620 -5.19 -13.59 -29.60
C PHE A 620 -5.16 -13.00 -28.21
N ASN A 621 -5.17 -13.86 -27.20
CA ASN A 621 -5.02 -13.50 -25.81
C ASN A 621 -4.20 -14.57 -25.06
N ALA A 622 -3.38 -14.13 -24.11
CA ALA A 622 -2.60 -15.02 -23.25
C ALA A 622 -2.91 -14.72 -21.78
N GLY A 623 -3.21 -15.76 -21.02
CA GLY A 623 -3.49 -15.66 -19.58
C GLY A 623 -2.23 -15.33 -18.80
N ILE A 624 -2.35 -14.42 -17.84
CA ILE A 624 -1.36 -14.17 -16.80
C ILE A 624 -2.02 -14.25 -15.42
N PRO A 625 -1.26 -14.47 -14.33
CA PRO A 625 -1.84 -14.59 -13.00
C PRO A 625 -2.70 -13.38 -12.63
N PRO A 626 -3.80 -13.57 -11.86
CA PRO A 626 -4.71 -12.49 -11.48
C PRO A 626 -4.04 -11.35 -10.70
N ALA A 627 -4.58 -10.14 -10.82
CA ALA A 627 -4.03 -8.93 -10.19
C ALA A 627 -3.92 -9.00 -8.65
N VAL A 628 -4.71 -9.85 -8.00
CA VAL A 628 -4.60 -10.12 -6.54
C VAL A 628 -3.26 -10.76 -6.14
N TRP A 629 -2.55 -11.40 -7.08
CA TRP A 629 -1.22 -11.98 -6.86
C TRP A 629 -0.08 -11.01 -7.20
N GLY A 630 -0.39 -9.90 -7.81
CA GLY A 630 0.53 -8.82 -8.17
C GLY A 630 0.14 -8.14 -9.48
N SER A 631 0.51 -6.88 -9.62
CA SER A 631 0.29 -6.12 -10.85
C SER A 631 1.29 -6.53 -11.93
N ALA A 632 0.82 -6.93 -13.10
CA ALA A 632 1.67 -7.25 -14.24
C ALA A 632 2.32 -5.99 -14.82
N VAL A 633 3.62 -6.05 -15.07
CA VAL A 633 4.41 -5.02 -15.74
C VAL A 633 5.41 -5.69 -16.69
N LYS A 634 5.76 -5.00 -17.78
CA LYS A 634 6.81 -5.48 -18.69
C LYS A 634 8.19 -5.32 -18.05
N THR A 635 9.14 -6.14 -18.47
CA THR A 635 10.56 -6.02 -18.15
C THR A 635 11.36 -5.58 -19.38
N ALA A 636 12.62 -5.20 -19.21
CA ALA A 636 13.51 -4.91 -20.32
C ALA A 636 13.95 -6.19 -21.08
N GLU A 637 13.80 -7.37 -20.45
CA GLU A 637 14.15 -8.65 -21.07
C GLU A 637 13.16 -8.96 -22.22
N VAL A 638 13.66 -9.27 -23.40
CA VAL A 638 12.87 -9.62 -24.57
C VAL A 638 13.02 -11.12 -24.85
N CYS A 639 11.91 -11.78 -25.13
CA CYS A 639 11.91 -13.18 -25.49
C CYS A 639 12.60 -13.37 -26.86
N PRO A 640 13.65 -14.19 -26.94
CA PRO A 640 14.37 -14.39 -28.22
C PRO A 640 13.54 -15.09 -29.31
N ILE A 641 12.47 -15.82 -28.93
CA ILE A 641 11.60 -16.55 -29.82
C ILE A 641 10.48 -15.66 -30.38
N HIS A 642 9.87 -14.83 -29.54
CA HIS A 642 8.65 -14.10 -29.91
C HIS A 642 8.85 -12.59 -30.04
N GLY A 643 10.03 -12.04 -29.70
CA GLY A 643 10.27 -10.59 -29.71
C GLY A 643 9.42 -9.80 -28.70
N VAL A 644 8.85 -10.48 -27.71
CA VAL A 644 7.92 -9.91 -26.71
C VAL A 644 8.64 -9.70 -25.39
N ASN A 645 8.46 -8.55 -24.77
CA ASN A 645 9.00 -8.30 -23.43
C ASN A 645 8.47 -9.33 -22.42
N HIS A 646 9.35 -9.80 -21.55
CA HIS A 646 8.96 -10.61 -20.43
C HIS A 646 8.07 -9.80 -19.47
N VAL A 647 7.19 -10.50 -18.76
CA VAL A 647 6.27 -9.93 -17.76
C VAL A 647 6.69 -10.37 -16.38
N GLN A 648 6.61 -9.45 -15.42
CA GLN A 648 6.74 -9.75 -14.00
C GLN A 648 5.53 -9.21 -13.22
N LEU A 649 5.26 -9.81 -12.07
CA LEU A 649 4.17 -9.40 -11.18
C LEU A 649 4.76 -8.66 -9.97
N LEU A 650 4.43 -7.38 -9.83
CA LEU A 650 4.81 -6.59 -8.66
C LEU A 650 3.90 -6.95 -7.49
N ARG A 651 4.47 -7.48 -6.40
CA ARG A 651 3.78 -7.95 -5.21
C ARG A 651 4.01 -7.01 -4.03
N LYS A 652 2.96 -6.71 -3.29
CA LYS A 652 3.09 -5.86 -2.09
C LYS A 652 3.86 -6.61 -0.99
N GLY A 653 4.98 -6.03 -0.54
CA GLY A 653 5.79 -6.61 0.55
C GLY A 653 6.57 -7.88 0.22
N ALA A 654 6.70 -8.23 -1.07
CA ALA A 654 7.47 -9.38 -1.52
C ALA A 654 8.23 -9.06 -2.82
N PRO A 655 9.33 -9.77 -3.12
CA PRO A 655 10.06 -9.60 -4.38
C PRO A 655 9.13 -9.78 -5.60
N PRO A 656 9.39 -9.09 -6.72
CA PRO A 656 8.66 -9.30 -7.97
C PRO A 656 8.71 -10.77 -8.41
N TRP A 657 7.58 -11.28 -8.87
CA TRP A 657 7.53 -12.62 -9.43
C TRP A 657 7.79 -12.54 -10.94
N LYS A 658 8.91 -13.08 -11.38
CA LYS A 658 9.25 -13.20 -12.81
C LYS A 658 8.34 -14.25 -13.45
N PHE A 659 7.41 -13.80 -14.30
CA PHE A 659 6.50 -14.67 -15.04
C PHE A 659 7.15 -15.18 -16.34
N GLY A 660 7.99 -14.34 -16.97
CA GLY A 660 8.64 -14.63 -18.25
C GLY A 660 7.82 -14.20 -19.47
N CYS A 661 8.04 -14.86 -20.61
CA CYS A 661 7.32 -14.56 -21.84
C CYS A 661 5.87 -15.09 -21.78
N PRO A 662 4.85 -14.21 -21.86
CA PRO A 662 3.46 -14.66 -21.80
C PRO A 662 3.02 -15.49 -23.02
N VAL A 663 3.65 -15.29 -24.17
CA VAL A 663 3.37 -16.08 -25.38
C VAL A 663 3.90 -17.51 -25.22
N CYS A 664 5.16 -17.67 -24.76
CA CYS A 664 5.70 -19.00 -24.45
C CYS A 664 4.83 -19.76 -23.45
N SER A 665 4.44 -19.07 -22.34
CA SER A 665 3.59 -19.66 -21.31
C SER A 665 2.21 -20.04 -21.86
N HIS A 666 1.63 -19.23 -22.73
CA HIS A 666 0.36 -19.51 -23.40
C HIS A 666 0.45 -20.74 -24.29
N ILE A 667 1.46 -20.81 -25.14
CA ILE A 667 1.69 -21.94 -26.06
C ILE A 667 1.87 -23.24 -25.27
N GLU A 668 2.76 -23.26 -24.28
CA GLU A 668 3.05 -24.46 -23.50
C GLU A 668 1.85 -24.93 -22.67
N THR A 669 1.11 -23.99 -22.06
CA THR A 669 -0.10 -24.35 -21.28
C THR A 669 -1.17 -24.99 -22.19
N ASN A 670 -1.31 -24.54 -23.42
CA ASN A 670 -2.29 -25.10 -24.35
C ASN A 670 -1.76 -26.35 -25.08
N ALA A 671 -0.45 -26.47 -25.29
CA ALA A 671 0.18 -27.67 -25.84
C ALA A 671 -0.14 -28.94 -25.00
N GLU A 672 -0.23 -28.82 -23.68
CA GLU A 672 -0.64 -29.92 -22.80
C GLU A 672 -2.01 -30.50 -23.17
N PHE A 673 -2.94 -29.68 -23.66
CA PHE A 673 -4.26 -30.16 -24.11
C PHE A 673 -4.18 -30.86 -25.44
N PHE A 674 -3.36 -30.37 -26.38
CA PHE A 674 -3.13 -31.05 -27.66
C PHE A 674 -2.43 -32.39 -27.45
N ARG A 675 -1.47 -32.52 -26.52
CA ARG A 675 -0.81 -33.78 -26.18
C ARG A 675 -1.76 -34.88 -25.67
N GLN A 676 -2.95 -34.47 -25.18
CA GLN A 676 -3.99 -35.43 -24.75
C GLN A 676 -4.81 -36.02 -25.93
N MET A 677 -4.67 -35.49 -27.15
CA MET A 677 -5.33 -35.97 -28.34
C MET A 677 -4.66 -37.26 -28.83
N ASP A 678 -5.48 -38.20 -29.31
CA ASP A 678 -4.99 -39.49 -29.81
C ASP A 678 -4.10 -39.30 -31.05
N GLY A 679 -2.90 -39.89 -31.01
CA GLY A 679 -1.94 -39.77 -32.09
C GLY A 679 -1.33 -38.39 -32.32
N MET A 680 -1.45 -37.46 -31.34
CA MET A 680 -0.73 -36.18 -31.35
C MET A 680 0.76 -36.42 -31.08
N THR A 681 1.61 -36.01 -32.00
CA THR A 681 3.07 -36.05 -31.87
C THR A 681 3.62 -34.65 -31.77
N GLU A 682 4.84 -34.51 -31.26
CA GLU A 682 5.51 -33.18 -31.20
C GLU A 682 5.67 -32.56 -32.59
N GLU A 683 5.83 -33.39 -33.64
CA GLU A 683 5.89 -32.93 -35.03
C GLU A 683 4.55 -32.34 -35.50
N LYS A 684 3.43 -33.01 -35.17
CA LYS A 684 2.09 -32.48 -35.48
C LYS A 684 1.79 -31.23 -34.73
N LEU A 685 2.19 -31.18 -33.43
CA LEU A 685 2.04 -30.00 -32.58
C LEU A 685 2.84 -28.82 -33.15
N ALA A 686 4.08 -29.06 -33.60
CA ALA A 686 4.89 -28.03 -34.24
C ALA A 686 4.25 -27.51 -35.54
N LYS A 687 3.61 -28.39 -36.35
CA LYS A 687 2.85 -27.98 -37.53
C LYS A 687 1.64 -27.12 -37.19
N LEU A 688 0.90 -27.41 -36.12
CA LEU A 688 -0.19 -26.57 -35.62
C LEU A 688 0.32 -25.18 -35.20
N HIS A 689 1.42 -25.14 -34.48
CA HIS A 689 2.02 -23.87 -34.04
C HIS A 689 2.55 -23.04 -35.21
N ALA A 690 3.10 -23.69 -36.24
CA ALA A 690 3.60 -23.02 -37.46
C ALA A 690 2.49 -22.30 -38.26
N VAL A 691 1.25 -22.75 -38.14
CA VAL A 691 0.08 -22.12 -38.78
C VAL A 691 -0.75 -21.30 -37.76
N HIS A 692 -0.15 -20.92 -36.62
CA HIS A 692 -0.73 -20.10 -35.55
C HIS A 692 -1.96 -20.71 -34.85
N ILE A 693 -2.08 -22.03 -34.83
CA ILE A 693 -3.09 -22.76 -34.06
C ILE A 693 -2.47 -23.12 -32.71
N TYR A 694 -2.74 -22.29 -31.66
CA TYR A 694 -2.16 -22.43 -30.33
C TYR A 694 -3.15 -23.00 -29.30
N THR A 695 -4.44 -22.88 -29.55
CA THR A 695 -5.51 -23.32 -28.63
C THR A 695 -6.51 -24.21 -29.34
N THR A 696 -7.27 -25.01 -28.60
CA THR A 696 -8.41 -25.78 -29.11
C THR A 696 -9.47 -24.88 -29.75
N ASN A 697 -9.63 -23.63 -29.29
CA ASN A 697 -10.51 -22.66 -29.93
C ASN A 697 -9.98 -22.25 -31.33
N ASP A 698 -8.65 -22.03 -31.48
CA ASP A 698 -8.07 -21.74 -32.78
C ASP A 698 -8.29 -22.91 -33.74
N LEU A 699 -8.07 -24.14 -33.26
CA LEU A 699 -8.32 -25.35 -34.03
C LEU A 699 -9.78 -25.43 -34.51
N LEU A 700 -10.75 -25.20 -33.63
CA LEU A 700 -12.16 -25.29 -33.95
C LEU A 700 -12.70 -24.11 -34.77
N SER A 701 -11.97 -23.00 -34.84
CA SER A 701 -12.30 -21.87 -35.71
C SER A 701 -12.11 -22.16 -37.19
N HIS A 702 -11.37 -23.24 -37.53
CA HIS A 702 -11.11 -23.67 -38.90
C HIS A 702 -12.03 -24.83 -39.25
N THR A 703 -12.45 -24.90 -40.55
CA THR A 703 -13.15 -26.05 -41.12
C THR A 703 -12.19 -27.24 -41.33
N ALA A 704 -12.70 -28.44 -41.50
CA ALA A 704 -11.90 -29.60 -41.78
C ALA A 704 -11.10 -29.46 -43.12
N ASP A 705 -11.70 -28.81 -44.13
CA ASP A 705 -11.04 -28.53 -45.39
C ASP A 705 -9.89 -27.55 -45.27
N GLU A 706 -10.05 -26.49 -44.44
CA GLU A 706 -8.99 -25.50 -44.14
C GLU A 706 -7.84 -26.14 -43.36
N LEU A 707 -8.15 -27.01 -42.39
CA LEU A 707 -7.13 -27.72 -41.62
C LEU A 707 -6.37 -28.71 -42.48
N SER A 708 -7.08 -29.44 -43.35
CA SER A 708 -6.47 -30.37 -44.33
C SER A 708 -5.46 -29.65 -45.20
N ALA A 709 -5.83 -28.48 -45.74
CA ALA A 709 -4.94 -27.66 -46.59
C ALA A 709 -3.75 -27.07 -45.79
N LYS A 710 -4.00 -26.48 -44.60
CA LYS A 710 -2.96 -25.83 -43.78
C LYS A 710 -1.93 -26.82 -43.21
N LEU A 711 -2.38 -28.00 -42.79
CA LEU A 711 -1.53 -28.98 -42.11
C LEU A 711 -1.00 -30.07 -43.08
N SER A 712 -1.46 -30.05 -44.33
CA SER A 712 -1.15 -31.09 -45.32
C SER A 712 -1.50 -32.51 -44.83
N ILE A 713 -2.71 -32.68 -44.29
CA ILE A 713 -3.25 -33.95 -43.76
C ILE A 713 -4.51 -34.31 -44.54
N SER A 714 -4.97 -35.58 -44.44
CA SER A 714 -6.22 -35.99 -45.06
C SER A 714 -7.43 -35.28 -44.43
N LYS A 715 -8.54 -35.12 -45.15
CA LYS A 715 -9.77 -34.56 -44.63
C LYS A 715 -10.34 -35.37 -43.45
N ALA A 716 -10.22 -36.69 -43.51
CA ALA A 716 -10.61 -37.59 -42.44
C ALA A 716 -9.77 -37.37 -41.16
N ASP A 717 -8.47 -37.16 -41.28
CA ASP A 717 -7.61 -36.82 -40.15
C ASP A 717 -7.95 -35.43 -39.59
N ALA A 718 -8.29 -34.47 -40.43
CA ALA A 718 -8.73 -33.14 -40.00
C ALA A 718 -10.08 -33.18 -39.26
N GLU A 719 -11.03 -34.00 -39.72
CA GLU A 719 -12.31 -34.24 -39.03
C GLU A 719 -12.10 -34.90 -37.65
N LYS A 720 -11.23 -35.94 -37.61
CA LYS A 720 -10.85 -36.59 -36.35
C LYS A 720 -10.22 -35.59 -35.38
N LEU A 721 -9.28 -34.78 -35.83
CA LEU A 721 -8.58 -33.76 -35.03
C LEU A 721 -9.57 -32.74 -34.46
N ARG A 722 -10.58 -32.30 -35.23
CA ARG A 722 -11.65 -31.42 -34.78
C ARG A 722 -12.53 -32.06 -33.71
N ALA A 723 -12.96 -33.31 -33.94
CA ALA A 723 -13.79 -34.02 -32.97
C ALA A 723 -13.08 -34.19 -31.61
N GLU A 724 -11.80 -34.48 -31.61
CA GLU A 724 -10.97 -34.54 -30.42
C GLU A 724 -10.83 -33.15 -29.75
N GLY A 725 -10.69 -32.08 -30.56
CA GLY A 725 -10.70 -30.71 -30.08
C GLY A 725 -12.02 -30.34 -29.39
N GLU A 726 -13.15 -30.74 -29.96
CA GLU A 726 -14.49 -30.55 -29.36
C GLU A 726 -14.63 -31.27 -28.02
N ALA A 727 -14.13 -32.53 -27.93
CA ALA A 727 -14.12 -33.29 -26.68
C ALA A 727 -13.27 -32.61 -25.58
N ILE A 728 -12.11 -32.08 -25.94
CA ILE A 728 -11.26 -31.30 -24.98
C ILE A 728 -11.98 -30.02 -24.55
N MET A 729 -12.61 -29.30 -25.46
CA MET A 729 -13.37 -28.09 -25.11
C MET A 729 -14.50 -28.38 -24.14
N GLU A 730 -15.21 -29.50 -24.34
CA GLU A 730 -16.27 -29.91 -23.44
C GLU A 730 -15.69 -30.31 -22.06
N LEU A 731 -14.57 -31.01 -22.03
CA LEU A 731 -13.84 -31.29 -20.79
C LEU A 731 -13.44 -29.99 -20.06
N LEU A 732 -12.94 -29.00 -20.75
CA LEU A 732 -12.54 -27.72 -20.18
C LEU A 732 -13.74 -26.93 -19.64
N ARG A 733 -14.88 -26.94 -20.35
CA ARG A 733 -16.14 -26.34 -19.88
C ARG A 733 -16.62 -27.01 -18.60
N SER A 734 -16.63 -28.35 -18.56
CA SER A 734 -17.02 -29.15 -17.40
C SER A 734 -16.12 -28.85 -16.19
N ARG A 735 -14.79 -28.80 -16.39
CA ARG A 735 -13.83 -28.41 -15.33
C ARG A 735 -14.03 -26.98 -14.82
N ALA A 736 -14.35 -26.04 -15.71
CA ALA A 736 -14.65 -24.67 -15.33
C ALA A 736 -15.94 -24.56 -14.53
N ALA A 737 -16.99 -25.29 -14.91
CA ALA A 737 -18.25 -25.36 -14.17
C ALA A 737 -18.05 -25.98 -12.78
N LEU A 738 -17.29 -27.09 -12.69
CA LEU A 738 -16.93 -27.72 -11.41
C LEU A 738 -16.17 -26.76 -10.50
N ARG A 739 -15.17 -26.05 -11.01
CA ARG A 739 -14.40 -25.05 -10.25
C ARG A 739 -15.29 -23.90 -9.75
N LYS A 740 -16.18 -23.40 -10.60
CA LYS A 740 -17.14 -22.33 -10.23
C LYS A 740 -18.08 -22.80 -9.11
N PHE A 741 -18.49 -24.04 -9.15
CA PHE A 741 -19.34 -24.64 -8.12
C PHE A 741 -18.63 -24.80 -6.78
N ILE A 742 -17.38 -25.29 -6.80
CA ILE A 742 -16.58 -25.58 -5.59
C ILE A 742 -16.04 -24.31 -4.92
N SER A 743 -15.66 -23.28 -5.71
CA SER A 743 -14.95 -22.10 -5.24
C SER A 743 -15.60 -21.36 -4.06
N PRO A 744 -16.93 -21.10 -4.02
CA PRO A 744 -17.56 -20.41 -2.89
C PRO A 744 -17.75 -21.31 -1.65
N LYS A 745 -17.57 -22.63 -1.77
CA LYS A 745 -17.93 -23.63 -0.76
C LYS A 745 -16.75 -24.11 0.07
N ILE A 746 -15.55 -23.96 -0.45
CA ILE A 746 -14.32 -24.35 0.24
C ILE A 746 -13.61 -23.13 0.81
N PRO A 747 -13.49 -22.99 2.15
CA PRO A 747 -12.74 -21.89 2.75
C PRO A 747 -11.24 -21.99 2.42
N VAL A 748 -10.65 -20.87 2.00
CA VAL A 748 -9.22 -20.77 1.71
C VAL A 748 -8.45 -20.84 3.04
N LYS A 749 -7.75 -21.97 3.29
CA LYS A 749 -6.85 -22.15 4.44
C LYS A 749 -5.39 -22.02 3.96
N ARG A 750 -4.47 -21.62 4.86
CA ARG A 750 -3.04 -21.51 4.55
C ARG A 750 -2.51 -22.86 4.00
N GLY A 751 -1.99 -22.85 2.78
CA GLY A 751 -1.49 -24.04 2.07
C GLY A 751 -2.54 -24.84 1.26
N ARG A 752 -3.83 -24.51 1.37
CA ARG A 752 -4.94 -25.14 0.63
C ARG A 752 -5.70 -24.09 -0.19
N GLY A 753 -5.24 -23.84 -1.41
CA GLY A 753 -5.95 -23.00 -2.37
C GLY A 753 -6.89 -23.83 -3.26
N ILE A 754 -7.99 -23.22 -3.75
CA ILE A 754 -8.97 -23.86 -4.64
C ILE A 754 -8.34 -24.52 -5.88
N GLY A 755 -7.25 -23.94 -6.43
CA GLY A 755 -6.52 -24.51 -7.55
C GLY A 755 -5.88 -25.87 -7.25
N LYS A 756 -5.35 -26.06 -6.03
CA LYS A 756 -4.80 -27.35 -5.59
C LYS A 756 -5.88 -28.40 -5.45
N VAL A 757 -7.03 -28.03 -4.88
CA VAL A 757 -8.18 -28.92 -4.72
C VAL A 757 -8.69 -29.36 -6.09
N CYS A 758 -8.94 -28.42 -7.01
CA CYS A 758 -9.38 -28.76 -8.36
C CYS A 758 -8.37 -29.64 -9.11
N LYS A 759 -7.06 -29.34 -9.00
CA LYS A 759 -6.02 -30.15 -9.64
C LYS A 759 -6.02 -31.61 -9.11
N ALA A 760 -6.20 -31.78 -7.80
CA ALA A 760 -6.27 -33.09 -7.19
C ALA A 760 -7.56 -33.85 -7.58
N LEU A 761 -8.70 -33.16 -7.66
CA LEU A 761 -9.94 -33.74 -8.17
C LEU A 761 -9.81 -34.23 -9.61
N HIS A 762 -9.19 -33.41 -10.48
CA HIS A 762 -8.96 -33.79 -11.88
C HIS A 762 -8.02 -34.98 -12.00
N ALA A 763 -7.02 -35.11 -11.15
CA ALA A 763 -6.12 -36.27 -11.09
C ALA A 763 -6.81 -37.58 -10.70
N GLU A 764 -7.87 -37.48 -9.88
CA GLU A 764 -8.71 -38.63 -9.51
C GLU A 764 -9.91 -38.82 -10.48
N GLY A 765 -9.92 -38.19 -11.65
CA GLY A 765 -10.94 -38.34 -12.70
C GLY A 765 -12.21 -37.51 -12.48
N VAL A 766 -12.28 -36.67 -11.46
CA VAL A 766 -13.46 -35.82 -11.17
C VAL A 766 -13.37 -34.54 -11.99
N ASN A 767 -13.95 -34.54 -13.17
CA ASN A 767 -13.87 -33.45 -14.14
C ASN A 767 -15.17 -32.67 -14.35
N SER A 768 -16.30 -33.14 -13.80
CA SER A 768 -17.61 -32.52 -13.93
C SER A 768 -18.38 -32.56 -12.62
N LEU A 769 -19.52 -31.86 -12.54
CA LEU A 769 -20.47 -31.97 -11.43
C LEU A 769 -21.06 -33.37 -11.33
N ASP A 770 -21.32 -34.01 -12.46
CA ASP A 770 -21.84 -35.38 -12.52
C ASP A 770 -20.84 -36.36 -11.93
N ASN A 771 -19.55 -36.24 -12.31
CA ASN A 771 -18.51 -37.07 -11.71
C ASN A 771 -18.43 -36.86 -10.19
N LEU A 772 -18.49 -35.62 -9.72
CA LEU A 772 -18.48 -35.29 -8.28
C LEU A 772 -19.69 -35.85 -7.56
N ALA A 773 -20.87 -35.77 -8.16
CA ALA A 773 -22.13 -36.29 -7.60
C ALA A 773 -22.11 -37.84 -7.43
N CYS A 774 -21.33 -38.54 -8.26
CA CYS A 774 -21.20 -40.00 -8.21
C CYS A 774 -20.11 -40.51 -7.24
N CYS A 775 -19.25 -39.62 -6.70
CA CYS A 775 -18.17 -39.98 -5.79
C CYS A 775 -18.68 -40.42 -4.40
N LYS A 776 -17.84 -41.19 -3.69
CA LYS A 776 -17.95 -41.37 -2.24
C LYS A 776 -16.99 -40.43 -1.51
N PRO A 777 -17.28 -40.07 -0.24
CA PRO A 777 -16.37 -39.20 0.52
C PRO A 777 -14.95 -39.73 0.62
N SER A 778 -14.77 -41.05 0.67
CA SER A 778 -13.48 -41.74 0.67
C SER A 778 -12.64 -41.46 -0.57
N ASP A 779 -13.27 -41.28 -1.72
CA ASP A 779 -12.62 -41.10 -3.02
C ASP A 779 -11.96 -39.72 -3.14
N LEU A 780 -12.40 -38.75 -2.31
CA LEU A 780 -11.96 -37.37 -2.32
C LEU A 780 -10.88 -37.03 -1.28
N LYS A 781 -10.37 -38.02 -0.53
CA LYS A 781 -9.34 -37.80 0.52
C LYS A 781 -8.06 -37.17 -0.02
N LYS A 782 -7.63 -37.52 -1.23
CA LYS A 782 -6.45 -36.93 -1.89
C LYS A 782 -6.67 -35.50 -2.39
N ALA A 783 -7.92 -35.04 -2.44
CA ALA A 783 -8.27 -33.69 -2.86
C ALA A 783 -8.16 -32.64 -1.74
N PHE A 784 -7.48 -32.95 -0.64
CA PHE A 784 -7.30 -32.07 0.53
C PHE A 784 -8.62 -31.65 1.20
N LEU A 785 -9.64 -32.50 1.14
CA LEU A 785 -10.96 -32.32 1.75
C LEU A 785 -11.09 -33.21 2.98
N SER A 786 -11.72 -32.71 4.05
CA SER A 786 -12.16 -33.56 5.14
C SER A 786 -13.35 -34.42 4.70
N GLU A 787 -13.66 -35.50 5.44
CA GLU A 787 -14.76 -36.38 5.11
C GLU A 787 -16.13 -35.66 5.14
N ASP A 788 -16.28 -34.74 6.09
CA ASP A 788 -17.46 -33.87 6.21
C ASP A 788 -17.56 -32.89 5.03
N GLU A 789 -16.46 -32.21 4.69
CA GLU A 789 -16.40 -31.29 3.54
C GLU A 789 -16.73 -32.03 2.23
N ALA A 790 -16.20 -33.23 2.05
CA ALA A 790 -16.46 -34.07 0.89
C ALA A 790 -17.92 -34.49 0.82
N SER A 791 -18.51 -34.93 1.94
CA SER A 791 -19.93 -35.36 2.05
C SER A 791 -20.87 -34.21 1.68
N VAL A 792 -20.61 -33.00 2.20
CA VAL A 792 -21.42 -31.82 1.88
C VAL A 792 -21.32 -31.48 0.40
N LEU A 793 -20.10 -31.45 -0.16
CA LEU A 793 -19.90 -31.15 -1.58
C LEU A 793 -20.56 -32.15 -2.52
N ILE A 794 -20.49 -33.43 -2.21
CA ILE A 794 -21.13 -34.50 -2.98
C ILE A 794 -22.66 -34.35 -2.96
N THR A 795 -23.21 -34.11 -1.77
CA THR A 795 -24.67 -33.91 -1.62
C THR A 795 -25.13 -32.69 -2.42
N GLU A 796 -24.45 -31.56 -2.30
CA GLU A 796 -24.79 -30.34 -3.04
C GLU A 796 -24.57 -30.49 -4.56
N ALA A 797 -23.59 -31.30 -5.00
CA ALA A 797 -23.39 -31.62 -6.40
C ALA A 797 -24.54 -32.46 -6.95
N LYS A 798 -25.00 -33.45 -6.20
CA LYS A 798 -26.19 -34.26 -6.54
C LYS A 798 -27.42 -33.37 -6.71
N ASP A 799 -27.64 -32.47 -5.77
CA ASP A 799 -28.76 -31.53 -5.85
C ASP A 799 -28.65 -30.60 -7.08
N ALA A 800 -27.45 -30.11 -7.36
CA ALA A 800 -27.21 -29.26 -8.53
C ALA A 800 -27.46 -29.97 -9.86
N VAL A 801 -27.00 -31.22 -9.99
CA VAL A 801 -27.21 -32.07 -11.16
C VAL A 801 -28.72 -32.37 -11.33
N ASN A 802 -29.39 -32.78 -10.25
CA ASN A 802 -30.80 -33.06 -10.23
C ASN A 802 -31.68 -31.86 -10.61
N LEU A 803 -31.32 -30.68 -10.10
CA LEU A 803 -32.03 -29.44 -10.46
C LEU A 803 -31.79 -29.03 -11.91
N ALA A 804 -30.59 -29.27 -12.46
CA ALA A 804 -30.31 -29.05 -13.87
C ALA A 804 -31.16 -29.97 -14.73
N TRP A 805 -31.24 -31.24 -14.36
CA TRP A 805 -32.09 -32.22 -15.03
C TRP A 805 -33.59 -31.85 -14.97
N MET A 806 -34.11 -31.43 -13.80
CA MET A 806 -35.47 -30.94 -13.65
C MET A 806 -35.74 -29.68 -14.47
N LYS A 807 -34.76 -28.84 -14.69
CA LYS A 807 -34.86 -27.68 -15.56
C LYS A 807 -35.02 -28.08 -17.03
N GLU A 808 -34.28 -29.06 -17.50
CA GLU A 808 -34.40 -29.65 -18.83
C GLU A 808 -35.75 -30.31 -19.04
N ALA A 809 -36.32 -30.92 -17.98
CA ALA A 809 -37.69 -31.42 -17.98
C ALA A 809 -38.76 -30.30 -18.01
N GLY A 810 -38.37 -29.04 -18.14
CA GLY A 810 -39.24 -27.91 -18.37
C GLY A 810 -39.80 -27.22 -17.12
N ILE A 811 -39.12 -27.31 -15.98
CA ILE A 811 -39.49 -26.54 -14.77
C ILE A 811 -38.76 -25.18 -14.73
N PRO A 812 -39.48 -24.06 -14.52
CA PRO A 812 -38.88 -22.72 -14.49
C PRO A 812 -37.87 -22.55 -13.34
N THR A 813 -36.75 -21.87 -13.60
CA THR A 813 -35.66 -21.66 -12.63
C THR A 813 -36.11 -21.01 -11.31
N VAL A 814 -37.11 -20.12 -11.36
CA VAL A 814 -37.65 -19.45 -10.16
C VAL A 814 -38.35 -20.46 -9.26
N THR A 815 -39.04 -21.43 -9.85
CA THR A 815 -39.76 -22.46 -9.11
C THR A 815 -38.77 -23.54 -8.59
N LEU A 816 -37.76 -23.89 -9.37
CA LEU A 816 -36.70 -24.81 -8.92
C LEU A 816 -35.99 -24.30 -7.66
N LYS A 817 -35.73 -23.00 -7.53
CA LYS A 817 -35.19 -22.41 -6.30
C LYS A 817 -36.06 -22.67 -5.06
N LYS A 818 -37.40 -22.63 -5.23
CA LYS A 818 -38.33 -22.90 -4.15
C LYS A 818 -38.34 -24.39 -3.78
N TYR A 819 -38.25 -25.27 -4.77
CA TYR A 819 -38.13 -26.72 -4.52
C TYR A 819 -36.82 -27.08 -3.84
N ALA A 820 -35.70 -26.50 -4.29
CA ALA A 820 -34.40 -26.68 -3.65
C ALA A 820 -34.39 -26.23 -2.18
N ALA A 821 -34.96 -25.06 -1.89
CA ALA A 821 -35.09 -24.55 -0.52
C ALA A 821 -35.96 -25.44 0.40
N ALA A 822 -36.87 -26.19 -0.18
CA ALA A 822 -37.71 -27.14 0.53
C ALA A 822 -37.14 -28.57 0.59
N GLY A 823 -35.90 -28.81 0.15
CA GLY A 823 -35.25 -30.12 0.13
C GLY A 823 -35.83 -31.09 -0.93
N LEU A 824 -36.45 -30.56 -1.97
CA LEU A 824 -37.15 -31.30 -3.02
C LEU A 824 -36.38 -31.30 -4.36
N ALA A 825 -35.04 -31.34 -4.28
CA ALA A 825 -34.17 -31.34 -5.46
C ALA A 825 -34.09 -32.71 -6.16
N ASP A 826 -34.35 -33.80 -5.47
CA ASP A 826 -34.29 -35.14 -6.02
C ASP A 826 -35.54 -35.44 -6.89
N PRO A 827 -35.38 -35.71 -8.22
CA PRO A 827 -36.52 -35.94 -9.12
C PRO A 827 -37.37 -37.17 -8.75
N GLN A 828 -36.76 -38.24 -8.26
CA GLN A 828 -37.48 -39.45 -7.87
C GLN A 828 -38.34 -39.21 -6.64
N LYS A 829 -37.78 -38.58 -5.62
CA LYS A 829 -38.53 -38.15 -4.43
C LYS A 829 -39.61 -37.13 -4.78
N PHE A 830 -39.28 -36.18 -5.68
CA PHE A 830 -40.24 -35.15 -6.13
C PHE A 830 -41.49 -35.78 -6.76
N VAL A 831 -41.34 -36.83 -7.59
CA VAL A 831 -42.47 -37.54 -8.19
C VAL A 831 -43.18 -38.46 -7.20
N SER A 832 -42.47 -39.09 -6.24
CA SER A 832 -43.03 -39.99 -5.25
C SER A 832 -43.82 -39.30 -4.14
N PHE A 833 -43.51 -38.05 -3.84
CA PHE A 833 -44.20 -37.29 -2.81
C PHE A 833 -45.59 -36.81 -3.25
N HIS A 834 -46.52 -36.76 -2.31
CA HIS A 834 -47.87 -36.27 -2.59
C HIS A 834 -47.86 -34.77 -2.91
N PRO A 835 -48.60 -34.31 -3.97
CA PRO A 835 -48.57 -32.93 -4.42
C PRO A 835 -48.98 -31.91 -3.35
N ALA A 836 -49.85 -32.27 -2.40
CA ALA A 836 -50.22 -31.41 -1.27
C ALA A 836 -49.02 -31.08 -0.38
N GLY A 837 -48.20 -32.09 -0.06
CA GLY A 837 -46.99 -31.90 0.75
C GLY A 837 -45.95 -31.03 0.07
N ILE A 838 -45.71 -31.24 -1.22
CA ILE A 838 -44.81 -30.41 -2.01
C ILE A 838 -45.29 -28.95 -2.06
N SER A 839 -46.62 -28.75 -2.22
CA SER A 839 -47.22 -27.40 -2.22
C SER A 839 -47.04 -26.70 -0.88
N LEU A 840 -47.24 -27.39 0.23
CA LEU A 840 -47.04 -26.88 1.59
C LEU A 840 -45.56 -26.55 1.85
N ALA A 841 -44.66 -27.47 1.51
CA ALA A 841 -43.21 -27.31 1.73
C ALA A 841 -42.60 -26.18 0.91
N SER A 842 -42.99 -26.01 -0.36
CA SER A 842 -42.36 -25.06 -1.31
C SER A 842 -43.11 -23.76 -1.48
N GLY A 843 -44.35 -23.63 -1.03
CA GLY A 843 -45.21 -22.48 -1.29
C GLY A 843 -45.57 -22.31 -2.77
N VAL A 844 -45.44 -23.35 -3.59
CA VAL A 844 -45.88 -23.38 -4.98
C VAL A 844 -47.32 -23.90 -5.05
N SER A 845 -48.16 -23.27 -5.91
CA SER A 845 -49.57 -23.71 -6.00
C SER A 845 -49.69 -25.20 -6.35
N VAL A 846 -50.63 -25.92 -5.75
CA VAL A 846 -50.81 -27.38 -5.94
C VAL A 846 -51.03 -27.74 -7.41
N THR A 847 -51.76 -26.94 -8.16
CA THR A 847 -51.99 -27.14 -9.60
C THR A 847 -50.69 -27.04 -10.40
N THR A 848 -49.81 -26.10 -10.03
CA THR A 848 -48.46 -25.94 -10.63
C THR A 848 -47.57 -27.13 -10.26
N VAL A 849 -47.61 -27.60 -9.01
CA VAL A 849 -46.91 -28.79 -8.54
C VAL A 849 -47.31 -30.00 -9.34
N CYS A 850 -48.60 -30.27 -9.49
CA CYS A 850 -49.11 -31.41 -10.29
C CYS A 850 -48.64 -31.36 -11.76
N SER A 851 -48.62 -30.15 -12.36
CA SER A 851 -48.09 -29.97 -13.72
C SER A 851 -46.59 -30.27 -13.80
N HIS A 852 -45.83 -29.84 -12.80
CA HIS A 852 -44.38 -30.09 -12.73
C HIS A 852 -44.07 -31.56 -12.46
N GLN A 853 -44.82 -32.22 -11.57
CA GLN A 853 -44.64 -33.63 -11.33
C GLN A 853 -44.95 -34.49 -12.57
N ALA A 854 -45.96 -34.09 -13.36
CA ALA A 854 -46.26 -34.75 -14.62
C ALA A 854 -45.10 -34.66 -15.62
N LYS A 855 -44.50 -33.48 -15.76
CA LYS A 855 -43.33 -33.27 -16.63
C LYS A 855 -42.10 -34.06 -16.17
N VAL A 856 -41.83 -34.05 -14.86
CA VAL A 856 -40.71 -34.82 -14.28
C VAL A 856 -40.93 -36.31 -14.43
N ALA A 857 -42.17 -36.77 -14.22
CA ALA A 857 -42.53 -38.18 -14.38
C ALA A 857 -42.41 -38.64 -15.85
N GLU A 858 -42.85 -37.82 -16.80
CA GLU A 858 -42.69 -38.08 -18.24
C GLU A 858 -41.19 -38.16 -18.62
N ALA A 859 -40.38 -37.19 -18.22
CA ALA A 859 -38.96 -37.19 -18.46
C ALA A 859 -38.23 -38.36 -17.78
N ALA A 860 -38.70 -38.83 -16.63
CA ALA A 860 -38.16 -39.96 -15.87
C ALA A 860 -38.72 -41.31 -16.32
N GLY A 861 -39.67 -41.37 -17.23
CA GLY A 861 -40.31 -42.59 -17.68
C GLY A 861 -41.14 -43.32 -16.59
N CYS A 862 -41.69 -42.57 -15.62
CA CYS A 862 -42.46 -43.13 -14.51
C CYS A 862 -43.88 -42.58 -14.46
N LYS A 863 -44.79 -43.24 -13.67
CA LYS A 863 -46.19 -42.82 -13.53
C LYS A 863 -46.27 -41.52 -12.70
N ALA A 864 -46.95 -40.52 -13.23
CA ALA A 864 -47.24 -39.30 -12.49
C ALA A 864 -48.20 -39.53 -11.32
N PRO A 865 -48.06 -38.80 -10.18
CA PRO A 865 -49.02 -38.86 -9.08
C PRO A 865 -50.40 -38.39 -9.52
N GLU A 866 -51.43 -38.72 -8.72
CA GLU A 866 -52.78 -38.25 -8.96
C GLU A 866 -52.87 -36.72 -8.92
N LYS A 867 -53.66 -36.15 -9.84
CA LYS A 867 -53.88 -34.71 -9.88
C LYS A 867 -54.75 -34.26 -8.73
N LEU A 868 -54.31 -33.24 -8.01
CA LEU A 868 -55.07 -32.62 -6.93
C LEU A 868 -55.53 -31.22 -7.38
N SER A 869 -56.83 -30.96 -7.29
CA SER A 869 -57.35 -29.65 -7.62
C SER A 869 -57.18 -28.66 -6.45
N LYS A 870 -57.12 -27.37 -6.79
CA LYS A 870 -56.97 -26.30 -5.79
C LYS A 870 -58.06 -26.31 -4.71
N PRO A 871 -59.39 -26.46 -5.06
CA PRO A 871 -60.44 -26.54 -4.06
C PRO A 871 -60.36 -27.77 -3.12
N GLN A 872 -59.99 -28.94 -3.64
CA GLN A 872 -59.72 -30.13 -2.81
C GLN A 872 -58.55 -29.87 -1.83
N PHE A 873 -57.47 -29.31 -2.30
CA PHE A 873 -56.29 -28.96 -1.49
C PHE A 873 -56.65 -27.97 -0.37
N GLU A 874 -57.32 -26.87 -0.68
CA GLU A 874 -57.72 -25.86 0.29
C GLU A 874 -58.68 -26.41 1.35
N LYS A 875 -59.68 -27.23 0.95
CA LYS A 875 -60.60 -27.86 1.87
C LYS A 875 -59.90 -28.88 2.80
N GLY A 876 -59.01 -29.71 2.24
CA GLY A 876 -58.32 -30.75 3.01
C GLY A 876 -57.32 -30.17 4.02
N THR A 877 -56.52 -29.23 3.58
CA THR A 877 -55.51 -28.59 4.45
C THR A 877 -56.15 -27.66 5.50
N ALA A 878 -57.23 -26.95 5.18
CA ALA A 878 -57.92 -26.08 6.14
C ALA A 878 -58.51 -26.90 7.33
N ALA A 879 -58.93 -28.13 7.09
CA ALA A 879 -59.44 -28.99 8.12
C ALA A 879 -58.39 -29.44 9.16
N LEU A 880 -57.11 -29.45 8.79
CA LEU A 880 -55.98 -29.78 9.64
C LEU A 880 -55.23 -28.56 10.16
N ALA A 881 -55.52 -27.40 9.63
CA ALA A 881 -54.86 -26.15 10.02
C ALA A 881 -55.04 -25.84 11.52
N GLY A 882 -53.92 -25.54 12.20
CA GLY A 882 -53.92 -25.25 13.65
C GLY A 882 -54.10 -26.47 14.57
N LYS A 883 -54.15 -27.70 14.03
CA LYS A 883 -54.23 -28.93 14.81
C LYS A 883 -52.87 -29.53 15.18
N ALA A 884 -51.83 -29.19 14.44
CA ALA A 884 -50.41 -29.44 14.69
C ALA A 884 -49.56 -28.38 14.08
N ASP A 885 -48.25 -28.39 14.39
CA ASP A 885 -47.27 -27.49 13.82
C ASP A 885 -47.17 -27.67 12.30
N ALA A 886 -46.87 -26.59 11.58
CA ALA A 886 -46.80 -26.57 10.12
C ALA A 886 -45.78 -27.60 9.56
N GLU A 887 -44.66 -27.83 10.24
CA GLU A 887 -43.65 -28.83 9.87
C GLU A 887 -44.22 -30.26 9.95
N VAL A 888 -44.97 -30.57 11.02
CA VAL A 888 -45.63 -31.85 11.21
C VAL A 888 -46.68 -32.11 10.11
N LEU A 889 -47.50 -31.09 9.82
CA LEU A 889 -48.51 -31.20 8.76
C LEU A 889 -47.88 -31.37 7.39
N THR A 890 -46.78 -30.67 7.13
CA THR A 890 -46.03 -30.80 5.87
C THR A 890 -45.42 -32.18 5.70
N ALA A 891 -44.79 -32.73 6.76
CA ALA A 891 -44.21 -34.06 6.73
C ALA A 891 -45.28 -35.15 6.47
N LEU A 892 -46.41 -35.08 7.14
CA LEU A 892 -47.55 -35.99 6.92
C LEU A 892 -48.10 -35.85 5.51
N ALA A 893 -48.27 -34.64 5.02
CA ALA A 893 -48.79 -34.39 3.67
C ALA A 893 -47.83 -34.89 2.56
N LEU A 894 -46.51 -34.81 2.75
CA LEU A 894 -45.53 -35.38 1.80
C LEU A 894 -45.70 -36.90 1.69
N ALA A 895 -46.02 -37.58 2.78
CA ALA A 895 -46.31 -39.03 2.83
C ALA A 895 -47.70 -39.38 2.39
N GLY A 896 -48.54 -38.44 1.96
CA GLY A 896 -49.89 -38.68 1.46
C GLY A 896 -51.01 -38.50 2.47
N ALA A 897 -50.72 -38.24 3.74
CA ALA A 897 -51.71 -37.96 4.79
C ALA A 897 -51.98 -36.45 4.92
N TRP A 898 -52.65 -35.85 3.94
CA TRP A 898 -52.76 -34.41 3.76
C TRP A 898 -54.13 -33.79 4.12
N ASP A 899 -55.13 -34.66 4.31
CA ASP A 899 -56.49 -34.32 4.77
C ASP A 899 -56.97 -35.28 5.87
N ILE A 900 -58.14 -35.01 6.44
CA ILE A 900 -58.70 -35.84 7.51
C ILE A 900 -58.93 -37.29 7.07
N GLU A 901 -59.39 -37.55 5.83
CA GLU A 901 -59.70 -38.84 5.30
C GLU A 901 -58.44 -39.71 5.09
N SER A 902 -57.47 -39.14 4.37
CA SER A 902 -56.21 -39.84 4.15
C SER A 902 -55.39 -40.06 5.45
N LEU A 903 -55.45 -39.11 6.40
CA LEU A 903 -54.85 -39.28 7.71
C LEU A 903 -55.56 -40.38 8.57
N ALA A 904 -56.88 -40.40 8.54
CA ALA A 904 -57.71 -41.46 9.26
C ALA A 904 -57.47 -42.86 8.69
N ALA A 905 -57.24 -42.96 7.37
CA ALA A 905 -56.98 -44.23 6.69
C ALA A 905 -55.55 -44.77 6.86
N ALA A 906 -54.63 -43.96 7.29
CA ALA A 906 -53.22 -44.32 7.40
C ALA A 906 -52.92 -45.13 8.69
N ASP A 907 -51.96 -46.06 8.60
CA ASP A 907 -51.42 -46.74 9.80
C ASP A 907 -50.45 -45.77 10.53
N ALA A 908 -50.77 -45.47 11.79
CA ALA A 908 -50.03 -44.47 12.55
C ALA A 908 -48.56 -44.85 12.81
N LYS A 909 -48.23 -46.13 12.93
CA LYS A 909 -46.91 -46.65 13.14
C LYS A 909 -46.07 -46.57 11.83
N ALA A 910 -46.66 -47.01 10.74
CA ALA A 910 -46.04 -46.92 9.41
C ALA A 910 -45.79 -45.47 9.00
N LEU A 911 -46.77 -44.60 9.22
CA LEU A 911 -46.63 -43.15 8.92
C LEU A 911 -45.61 -42.47 9.83
N SER A 912 -45.50 -42.85 11.12
CA SER A 912 -44.46 -42.39 12.03
C SER A 912 -43.06 -42.80 11.56
N ALA A 913 -42.90 -44.04 11.13
CA ALA A 913 -41.61 -44.54 10.59
C ALA A 913 -41.21 -43.79 9.30
N GLN A 914 -42.19 -43.46 8.45
CA GLN A 914 -41.93 -42.75 7.18
C GLN A 914 -41.67 -41.26 7.34
N THR A 915 -42.30 -40.60 8.29
CA THR A 915 -42.29 -39.14 8.44
C THR A 915 -41.44 -38.65 9.60
N GLY A 916 -41.04 -39.52 10.53
CA GLY A 916 -40.36 -39.15 11.77
C GLY A 916 -41.29 -38.47 12.81
N VAL A 917 -42.55 -38.31 12.51
CA VAL A 917 -43.53 -37.71 13.42
C VAL A 917 -43.92 -38.73 14.47
N ASP A 918 -43.98 -38.39 15.76
CA ASP A 918 -44.35 -39.27 16.86
C ASP A 918 -45.75 -39.91 16.61
N ALA A 919 -45.83 -41.22 16.71
CA ALA A 919 -47.06 -41.98 16.48
C ALA A 919 -48.22 -41.52 17.39
N LYS A 920 -47.96 -41.03 18.60
CA LYS A 920 -48.96 -40.46 19.51
C LYS A 920 -49.56 -39.17 18.96
N VAL A 921 -48.74 -38.32 18.30
CA VAL A 921 -49.21 -37.11 17.64
C VAL A 921 -50.10 -37.47 16.46
N ILE A 922 -49.65 -38.43 15.64
CA ILE A 922 -50.47 -38.95 14.51
C ILE A 922 -51.81 -39.49 15.00
N ALA A 923 -51.81 -40.37 16.02
CA ALA A 923 -53.04 -40.94 16.60
C ALA A 923 -53.97 -39.87 17.22
N LYS A 924 -53.42 -38.78 17.74
CA LYS A 924 -54.22 -37.62 18.21
C LYS A 924 -54.87 -36.88 17.04
N LEU A 925 -54.15 -36.67 15.96
CA LEU A 925 -54.65 -36.01 14.75
C LEU A 925 -55.69 -36.84 14.04
N GLN A 926 -55.61 -38.18 14.05
CA GLN A 926 -56.59 -39.12 13.48
C GLN A 926 -57.95 -39.06 14.19
N LYS A 927 -58.01 -38.55 15.43
CA LYS A 927 -59.27 -38.40 16.20
C LYS A 927 -59.96 -37.03 15.92
N VAL A 928 -59.38 -36.18 15.08
CA VAL A 928 -60.06 -34.94 14.64
C VAL A 928 -61.26 -35.28 13.77
N LYS A 929 -62.43 -34.92 14.25
CA LYS A 929 -63.73 -35.15 13.47
C LYS A 929 -63.80 -34.10 12.35
N LYS A 930 -64.47 -34.51 11.21
CA LYS A 930 -64.74 -33.61 10.06
C LYS A 930 -65.44 -32.35 10.48
#